data_c23b0992b66998a69c95ab86d03be8db
#
_entry.id   c23b0992b66998a69c95ab86d03be8db
#
_cell.length_a   1.000
_cell.length_b   1.000
_cell.length_c   1.000
_cell.angle_alpha   90.00
_cell.angle_beta   90.00
_cell.angle_gamma   90.00
#
_symmetry.space_group_name_H-M   'P 1'
#
loop_
_entity.id
_entity.type
_entity.pdbx_description
1 polymer ?
#
loop_
_entity_poly.entity_id
_entity_poly.type
_entity_poly.pdbx_seq_one_letter_code
_entity_poly.pdbx_strand_id
1 'polypeptide(L)'
;MFKQLSTLFSGLVVSICCQAQQTFPQNGAYDERPGRYAFTNATIVVDPKTTIENGTLLIENGLISQVGKQVKLPAGTVVVDLKGKYIYPSLIDLDSDYGMPEAKRDRPAGGRQTPQLESNKKGAFGWNQAIQSENDASLIFTPDAKKAADLRKIGFGTVLVHSHDGIVRGNGALVTLTDEAANKALLNRKASAHFSFSKGISSQTYPSSTMGVVALLRQNYYDAEWYARTPKAKEANLSLDAFNQIKTLPSFFETGDKYSVLRADKVGDEFGVQYIIKGGGDEYQRINEIKATKATLILPLQFPEAYDVTDPWDADVISMAQLKHWELAPGNASLVARAQIPFAFTSAGMKNKADFWKSIKTAVEYGLPKEKALEALTTLPASLIKAEGQIGSLKPGLLANFIITSGDLFDKDNIIYENWVQGKKFILAPINAPDIRGTYLLTINNQPGGKLEIAGSPEKPEYKVIVQDSVKITPKAILSNELLTLSYQADKKVTGTTRLTGWLTGTTLSGEGILPNGAAVPWNATLTQKFQQTAAADTTTIKPKETGPILYPFVGFGNEQLPKSETLLIKNATVWTNEKEGILQNADVIVQNGKITKVGKSLAAPSGAKTVDGTGKHLTSGIIDEHSHIALFTINEGGQTSSAEVRMSDVVNPDDVNIYRQLAGGVTASHLLHGSANSIGGQSAMIKLKWGASQSEMVLPDVKTIKFALGENVKQSNWGDVARVRFPQTRMGVEQVYFDHFLRAKEYAKSWKSFNSTSKKVAANAPRRDIELDALAEILDNQRSITCHSYVQSEINMLMHVADSLKFKINTFTHILEGYKLADGMAKRGIGGSTFADWWAYKMEVKEAIPYNAALMYHQGVTVAINSDDAEMARRLNQEAAKTVEYGGVPEEEAWKMVTLNPAKLLHVDNRMGSIKAGKDADLVLWNAHPLSIYARPEFTMVEGAVYFDRKKDEEKQKSMQQEREKLIQKMLNDKAEGKPTQKPQAAQPKMWHCEDIVGVHTEHEGHR
;
A
#
# COMPACT_ATOMS: atom_id res chain seq x y z
N MET A 1 46.52 -27.05 64.29
CA MET A 1 45.25 -26.46 64.56
C MET A 1 45.26 -24.90 64.43
N PHE A 2 46.28 -24.22 64.88
CA PHE A 2 46.39 -22.76 64.76
C PHE A 2 46.58 -22.20 63.31
N LYS A 3 47.19 -22.95 62.40
CA LYS A 3 47.39 -22.50 60.99
C LYS A 3 46.11 -22.62 60.16
N GLN A 4 45.18 -23.50 60.52
CA GLN A 4 43.91 -23.64 59.76
C GLN A 4 42.84 -22.60 60.25
N LEU A 5 42.92 -22.17 61.50
CA LEU A 5 42.04 -21.10 61.98
C LEU A 5 42.41 -19.73 61.39
N SER A 6 43.72 -19.43 61.16
CA SER A 6 44.22 -18.21 60.59
C SER A 6 43.79 -18.06 59.11
N THR A 7 43.74 -19.17 58.35
CA THR A 7 43.32 -19.18 56.93
C THR A 7 41.80 -19.03 56.83
N LEU A 8 41.02 -19.57 57.77
CA LEU A 8 39.56 -19.35 57.78
C LEU A 8 39.19 -17.91 58.17
N PHE A 9 39.92 -17.32 59.06
CA PHE A 9 39.69 -15.94 59.50
C PHE A 9 40.09 -14.92 58.41
N SER A 10 41.18 -15.17 57.65
CA SER A 10 41.60 -14.36 56.54
C SER A 10 40.65 -14.51 55.35
N GLY A 11 40.08 -15.72 55.12
CA GLY A 11 39.06 -15.93 54.08
C GLY A 11 37.74 -15.23 54.41
N LEU A 12 37.35 -15.15 55.70
CA LEU A 12 36.09 -14.47 56.11
C LEU A 12 36.25 -12.96 56.08
N VAL A 13 37.42 -12.40 56.42
CA VAL A 13 37.69 -10.96 56.32
C VAL A 13 37.78 -10.48 54.85
N VAL A 14 38.35 -11.32 53.95
CA VAL A 14 38.36 -10.99 52.53
C VAL A 14 36.96 -11.10 51.86
N SER A 15 36.07 -11.99 52.33
CA SER A 15 34.69 -12.08 51.85
C SER A 15 33.81 -10.91 52.33
N ILE A 16 34.17 -10.28 53.45
CA ILE A 16 33.40 -9.07 53.95
C ILE A 16 33.90 -7.81 53.24
N CYS A 17 35.14 -7.76 52.74
CA CYS A 17 35.65 -6.63 51.97
C CYS A 17 35.30 -6.60 50.48
N CYS A 18 34.62 -7.59 49.93
CA CYS A 18 34.18 -7.63 48.56
C CYS A 18 32.71 -7.18 48.36
N GLN A 19 32.15 -6.43 49.27
CA GLN A 19 31.00 -5.56 48.96
C GLN A 19 31.53 -4.40 48.13
N ALA A 20 31.24 -4.38 46.84
CA ALA A 20 31.57 -3.25 45.97
C ALA A 20 31.06 -1.96 46.63
N GLN A 21 31.97 -1.16 47.18
CA GLN A 21 31.61 0.18 47.63
C GLN A 21 31.10 0.96 46.42
N GLN A 22 29.93 1.58 46.56
CA GLN A 22 29.49 2.53 45.56
C GLN A 22 30.56 3.62 45.40
N THR A 23 31.15 3.73 44.26
CA THR A 23 32.28 4.63 43.97
C THR A 23 31.90 6.10 43.85
N PHE A 24 30.61 6.42 43.83
CA PHE A 24 30.08 7.79 43.71
C PHE A 24 29.06 8.07 44.80
N PRO A 25 29.14 9.22 45.49
CA PRO A 25 28.10 9.65 46.42
C PRO A 25 26.78 9.88 45.65
N GLN A 26 25.70 9.32 46.11
CA GLN A 26 24.35 9.61 45.58
C GLN A 26 23.86 10.90 46.24
N ASN A 27 23.42 11.87 45.41
CA ASN A 27 22.75 13.07 45.92
C ASN A 27 21.28 12.73 46.25
N GLY A 28 20.90 12.90 47.51
CA GLY A 28 19.56 12.60 47.97
C GLY A 28 19.51 11.37 48.90
N ALA A 29 18.35 11.16 49.52
CA ALA A 29 18.13 10.01 50.40
C ALA A 29 18.04 8.73 49.56
N TYR A 30 18.82 7.72 49.90
CA TYR A 30 18.75 6.40 49.32
C TYR A 30 17.45 5.71 49.77
N ASP A 31 16.67 5.21 48.84
CA ASP A 31 15.46 4.44 49.10
C ASP A 31 15.85 2.94 49.22
N GLU A 32 15.94 2.47 50.44
CA GLU A 32 16.30 1.05 50.70
C GLU A 32 15.17 0.06 50.38
N ARG A 33 14.00 0.57 49.99
CA ARG A 33 12.87 -0.28 49.64
C ARG A 33 13.17 -1.07 48.32
N PRO A 34 12.95 -2.37 48.33
CA PRO A 34 13.27 -3.21 47.14
C PRO A 34 12.29 -2.93 46.00
N GLY A 35 12.55 -2.07 45.06
CA GLY A 35 11.80 -1.76 43.83
C GLY A 35 10.38 -2.38 43.74
N ARG A 36 9.63 -2.33 44.89
CA ARG A 36 8.35 -2.99 45.10
C ARG A 36 7.26 -1.93 45.29
N TYR A 37 6.29 -1.93 44.42
CA TYR A 37 5.15 -1.00 44.45
C TYR A 37 3.83 -1.76 44.39
N ALA A 38 2.85 -1.30 45.18
CA ALA A 38 1.48 -1.75 45.10
C ALA A 38 0.56 -0.59 44.73
N PHE A 39 -0.13 -0.74 43.62
CA PHE A 39 -1.13 0.22 43.12
C PHE A 39 -2.50 -0.31 43.54
N THR A 40 -3.13 0.36 44.51
CA THR A 40 -4.36 -0.09 45.14
C THR A 40 -5.59 0.69 44.67
N ASN A 41 -6.78 0.11 44.85
CA ASN A 41 -8.08 0.73 44.57
C ASN A 41 -8.27 1.19 43.11
N ALA A 42 -7.52 0.65 42.18
CA ALA A 42 -7.61 1.00 40.77
C ALA A 42 -8.61 0.12 40.00
N THR A 43 -9.16 0.61 38.92
CA THR A 43 -9.73 -0.24 37.87
C THR A 43 -8.59 -0.76 36.99
N ILE A 44 -8.33 -2.07 37.06
CA ILE A 44 -7.20 -2.69 36.38
C ILE A 44 -7.70 -3.46 35.18
N VAL A 45 -7.36 -3.00 33.96
CA VAL A 45 -7.62 -3.72 32.71
C VAL A 45 -6.43 -4.63 32.47
N VAL A 46 -6.56 -5.90 32.87
CA VAL A 46 -5.47 -6.90 32.78
C VAL A 46 -5.14 -7.23 31.31
N ASP A 47 -6.18 -7.40 30.53
CA ASP A 47 -6.16 -7.61 29.08
C ASP A 47 -7.51 -7.16 28.47
N PRO A 48 -7.70 -7.14 27.14
CA PRO A 48 -8.94 -6.63 26.53
C PRO A 48 -10.25 -7.24 27.03
N LYS A 49 -10.19 -8.44 27.63
CA LYS A 49 -11.38 -9.19 28.10
C LYS A 49 -11.53 -9.21 29.63
N THR A 50 -10.50 -8.83 30.35
CA THR A 50 -10.42 -9.00 31.82
C THR A 50 -10.18 -7.66 32.50
N THR A 51 -11.19 -7.18 33.25
CA THR A 51 -11.10 -5.97 34.06
C THR A 51 -11.37 -6.29 35.55
N ILE A 52 -10.57 -5.75 36.43
CA ILE A 52 -10.69 -5.89 37.90
C ILE A 52 -10.98 -4.53 38.50
N GLU A 53 -12.19 -4.33 38.98
CA GLU A 53 -12.57 -3.11 39.71
C GLU A 53 -12.06 -3.15 41.15
N ASN A 54 -11.62 -2.00 41.66
CA ASN A 54 -11.02 -1.84 42.99
C ASN A 54 -9.90 -2.86 43.25
N GLY A 55 -9.08 -3.09 42.23
CA GLY A 55 -8.00 -4.06 42.22
C GLY A 55 -6.71 -3.50 42.81
N THR A 56 -5.75 -4.40 43.01
CA THR A 56 -4.36 -4.12 43.36
C THR A 56 -3.42 -4.76 42.34
N LEU A 57 -2.50 -3.98 41.82
CA LEU A 57 -1.36 -4.45 41.01
C LEU A 57 -0.09 -4.34 41.87
N LEU A 58 0.55 -5.49 42.12
CA LEU A 58 1.83 -5.55 42.81
C LEU A 58 2.95 -5.81 41.82
N ILE A 59 3.95 -4.94 41.78
CA ILE A 59 5.17 -5.12 40.99
C ILE A 59 6.39 -5.25 41.88
N GLU A 60 7.36 -6.05 41.43
CA GLU A 60 8.61 -6.28 42.16
C GLU A 60 9.74 -6.50 41.15
N ASN A 61 10.87 -5.82 41.29
CA ASN A 61 12.05 -5.96 40.42
C ASN A 61 11.75 -5.82 38.92
N GLY A 62 10.86 -4.93 38.53
CA GLY A 62 10.48 -4.67 37.14
C GLY A 62 9.49 -5.68 36.54
N LEU A 63 9.00 -6.65 37.34
CA LEU A 63 8.00 -7.62 36.94
C LEU A 63 6.68 -7.44 37.68
N ILE A 64 5.58 -7.86 37.10
CA ILE A 64 4.29 -7.98 37.76
C ILE A 64 4.35 -9.21 38.67
N SER A 65 4.23 -9.00 39.97
CA SER A 65 4.23 -10.09 40.95
C SER A 65 2.83 -10.67 41.15
N GLN A 66 1.82 -9.79 41.36
CA GLN A 66 0.43 -10.22 41.56
C GLN A 66 -0.54 -9.15 41.03
N VAL A 67 -1.72 -9.59 40.61
CA VAL A 67 -2.85 -8.72 40.24
C VAL A 67 -4.15 -9.35 40.74
N GLY A 68 -5.03 -8.58 41.37
CA GLY A 68 -6.30 -9.09 41.86
C GLY A 68 -7.02 -8.13 42.80
N LYS A 69 -8.21 -8.51 43.31
CA LYS A 69 -8.96 -7.74 44.29
C LYS A 69 -8.33 -7.83 45.69
N GLN A 70 -7.79 -8.98 46.04
CA GLN A 70 -7.16 -9.23 47.33
C GLN A 70 -5.72 -9.69 47.08
N VAL A 71 -4.77 -8.77 47.26
CA VAL A 71 -3.34 -9.02 47.13
C VAL A 71 -2.68 -8.77 48.49
N LYS A 72 -1.94 -9.77 48.95
CA LYS A 72 -1.19 -9.64 50.20
C LYS A 72 0.07 -8.82 49.93
N LEU A 73 0.18 -7.68 50.59
CA LEU A 73 1.33 -6.77 50.41
C LEU A 73 2.47 -7.21 51.31
N PRO A 74 3.68 -7.51 50.78
CA PRO A 74 4.88 -7.74 51.54
C PRO A 74 5.30 -6.48 52.34
N ALA A 75 6.00 -6.67 53.45
CA ALA A 75 6.55 -5.58 54.23
C ALA A 75 7.53 -4.72 53.38
N GLY A 76 7.53 -3.40 53.59
CA GLY A 76 8.37 -2.47 52.83
C GLY A 76 7.86 -2.12 51.41
N THR A 77 6.63 -2.58 51.02
CA THR A 77 6.02 -2.19 49.77
C THR A 77 5.62 -0.72 49.75
N VAL A 78 5.95 0.02 48.70
CA VAL A 78 5.43 1.40 48.48
C VAL A 78 4.00 1.27 47.94
N VAL A 79 3.06 1.78 48.75
CA VAL A 79 1.64 1.76 48.38
C VAL A 79 1.25 3.07 47.72
N VAL A 80 0.66 2.98 46.53
CA VAL A 80 0.11 4.10 45.76
C VAL A 80 -1.40 3.88 45.64
N ASP A 81 -2.18 4.75 46.28
CA ASP A 81 -3.65 4.70 46.16
C ASP A 81 -4.10 5.36 44.87
N LEU A 82 -4.76 4.57 44.00
CA LEU A 82 -5.25 4.98 42.68
C LEU A 82 -6.78 4.97 42.60
N LYS A 83 -7.44 5.28 43.72
CA LYS A 83 -8.91 5.33 43.75
C LYS A 83 -9.49 6.20 42.61
N GLY A 84 -10.37 5.60 41.81
CA GLY A 84 -11.00 6.26 40.66
C GLY A 84 -10.09 6.37 39.39
N LYS A 85 -8.89 5.80 39.41
CA LYS A 85 -7.96 5.75 38.27
C LYS A 85 -7.96 4.36 37.62
N TYR A 86 -7.43 4.30 36.40
CA TYR A 86 -7.33 3.06 35.63
C TYR A 86 -5.86 2.68 35.41
N ILE A 87 -5.62 1.40 35.31
CA ILE A 87 -4.32 0.83 34.89
C ILE A 87 -4.55 -0.03 33.64
N TYR A 88 -3.81 0.23 32.58
CA TYR A 88 -3.79 -0.54 31.33
C TYR A 88 -2.39 -1.07 31.05
N PRO A 89 -2.22 -2.20 30.30
CA PRO A 89 -0.92 -2.54 29.74
C PRO A 89 -0.40 -1.39 28.89
N SER A 90 0.91 -1.11 28.91
CA SER A 90 1.50 -0.18 27.96
C SER A 90 1.34 -0.69 26.55
N LEU A 91 1.13 0.23 25.61
CA LEU A 91 0.88 -0.09 24.19
C LEU A 91 2.16 -0.60 23.50
N ILE A 92 1.95 -1.37 22.41
CA ILE A 92 3.01 -1.96 21.59
C ILE A 92 2.84 -1.47 20.15
N ASP A 93 3.89 -0.89 19.55
CA ASP A 93 3.93 -0.53 18.13
C ASP A 93 4.83 -1.50 17.37
N LEU A 94 4.32 -2.12 16.29
CA LEU A 94 5.04 -3.12 15.48
C LEU A 94 5.77 -2.52 14.28
N ASP A 95 5.75 -1.18 14.12
CA ASP A 95 6.41 -0.52 13.00
C ASP A 95 6.98 0.83 13.45
N SER A 96 8.25 0.84 13.87
CA SER A 96 8.89 2.01 14.45
C SER A 96 10.30 2.24 13.94
N ASP A 97 10.60 3.51 13.66
CA ASP A 97 11.94 4.01 13.35
C ASP A 97 12.74 4.42 14.58
N TYR A 98 12.22 4.18 15.78
CA TYR A 98 12.84 4.58 17.02
C TYR A 98 14.27 4.02 17.17
N GLY A 99 15.24 4.90 17.36
CA GLY A 99 16.64 4.52 17.53
C GLY A 99 17.32 3.94 16.28
N MET A 100 16.64 3.92 15.14
CA MET A 100 17.21 3.50 13.88
C MET A 100 17.88 4.68 13.16
N PRO A 101 19.01 4.44 12.45
CA PRO A 101 19.61 5.48 11.63
C PRO A 101 18.72 5.83 10.43
N GLU A 102 18.68 7.11 10.07
CA GLU A 102 18.00 7.56 8.88
C GLU A 102 18.77 7.10 7.62
N ALA A 103 18.06 6.49 6.68
CA ALA A 103 18.63 6.11 5.38
C ALA A 103 18.91 7.35 4.54
N LYS A 104 20.18 7.63 4.25
CA LYS A 104 20.61 8.76 3.44
C LYS A 104 20.94 8.32 2.03
N ARG A 105 20.33 8.96 1.03
CA ARG A 105 20.62 8.72 -0.37
C ARG A 105 21.91 9.47 -0.76
N ASP A 106 22.97 8.72 -1.03
CA ASP A 106 24.15 9.26 -1.71
C ASP A 106 23.79 9.43 -3.18
N ARG A 107 23.46 10.66 -3.59
CA ARG A 107 23.26 10.96 -5.01
C ARG A 107 24.60 10.89 -5.72
N PRO A 108 24.76 10.10 -6.80
CA PRO A 108 25.95 10.16 -7.63
C PRO A 108 26.15 11.60 -8.13
N ALA A 109 27.38 12.09 -8.14
CA ALA A 109 27.70 13.38 -8.71
C ALA A 109 27.21 13.42 -10.17
N GLY A 110 26.34 14.39 -10.52
CA GLY A 110 25.80 14.55 -11.86
C GLY A 110 24.47 13.83 -12.14
N GLY A 111 23.79 13.23 -11.14
CA GLY A 111 22.45 12.62 -11.33
C GLY A 111 22.42 11.36 -12.19
N ARG A 112 23.57 10.80 -12.59
CA ARG A 112 23.69 9.61 -13.43
C ARG A 112 23.21 8.35 -12.70
N GLN A 113 22.44 7.53 -13.36
CA GLN A 113 22.04 6.23 -12.82
C GLN A 113 23.22 5.26 -12.75
N THR A 114 23.25 4.44 -11.71
CA THR A 114 24.24 3.37 -11.55
C THR A 114 23.78 2.12 -12.32
N PRO A 115 24.63 1.52 -13.17
CA PRO A 115 24.29 0.29 -13.90
C PRO A 115 23.84 -0.84 -12.96
N GLN A 116 23.09 -1.79 -13.51
CA GLN A 116 22.48 -2.90 -12.76
C GLN A 116 23.46 -3.65 -11.86
N LEU A 117 24.62 -4.03 -12.39
CA LEU A 117 25.60 -4.87 -11.69
C LEU A 117 26.62 -4.09 -10.85
N GLU A 118 26.63 -2.77 -10.93
CA GLU A 118 27.47 -1.94 -10.08
C GLU A 118 26.83 -1.78 -8.69
N SER A 119 27.52 -2.24 -7.66
CA SER A 119 27.07 -2.15 -6.27
C SER A 119 28.10 -1.40 -5.41
N ASN A 120 27.61 -0.58 -4.47
CA ASN A 120 28.44 0.05 -3.45
C ASN A 120 28.78 -0.91 -2.28
N LYS A 121 28.13 -2.07 -2.20
CA LYS A 121 28.42 -3.09 -1.19
C LYS A 121 29.78 -3.76 -1.47
N LYS A 122 30.66 -3.72 -0.48
CA LYS A 122 31.98 -4.38 -0.54
C LYS A 122 31.99 -5.66 0.30
N GLY A 123 32.41 -6.77 -0.31
CA GLY A 123 32.46 -8.09 0.35
C GLY A 123 31.61 -9.13 -0.37
N ALA A 124 31.40 -10.28 0.24
CA ALA A 124 30.68 -11.42 -0.31
C ALA A 124 29.16 -11.26 -0.11
N PHE A 125 28.59 -10.14 -0.53
CA PHE A 125 27.17 -9.85 -0.46
C PHE A 125 26.46 -10.11 -1.80
N GLY A 126 25.12 -10.15 -1.78
CA GLY A 126 24.29 -10.14 -2.99
C GLY A 126 24.55 -8.89 -3.85
N TRP A 127 24.44 -9.04 -5.16
CA TRP A 127 24.73 -7.97 -6.13
C TRP A 127 23.76 -6.79 -6.07
N ASN A 128 22.52 -7.01 -5.62
CA ASN A 128 21.50 -5.96 -5.58
C ASN A 128 21.49 -5.24 -4.23
N GLN A 129 21.62 -3.90 -4.26
CA GLN A 129 21.69 -3.06 -3.07
C GLN A 129 20.38 -3.03 -2.26
N ALA A 130 19.24 -3.27 -2.90
CA ALA A 130 17.94 -3.28 -2.24
C ALA A 130 17.66 -4.58 -1.47
N ILE A 131 18.48 -5.62 -1.64
CA ILE A 131 18.44 -6.85 -0.86
C ILE A 131 19.43 -6.70 0.29
N GLN A 132 18.93 -6.42 1.49
CA GLN A 132 19.71 -6.10 2.68
C GLN A 132 19.39 -7.10 3.81
N SER A 133 19.34 -8.40 3.46
CA SER A 133 18.98 -9.47 4.40
C SER A 133 19.91 -9.52 5.63
N GLU A 134 21.15 -9.09 5.45
CA GLU A 134 22.20 -9.04 6.47
C GLU A 134 22.03 -7.90 7.49
N ASN A 135 21.14 -6.95 7.28
CA ASN A 135 20.89 -5.89 8.25
C ASN A 135 20.34 -6.47 9.56
N ASP A 136 20.98 -6.13 10.67
CA ASP A 136 20.56 -6.52 12.01
C ASP A 136 20.22 -5.27 12.83
N ALA A 137 18.91 -5.03 13.02
CA ALA A 137 18.44 -3.88 13.77
C ALA A 137 19.01 -3.78 15.19
N SER A 138 19.29 -4.93 15.84
CA SER A 138 19.83 -4.95 17.19
C SER A 138 21.28 -4.43 17.29
N LEU A 139 22.03 -4.45 16.18
CA LEU A 139 23.42 -3.98 16.13
C LEU A 139 23.52 -2.48 15.82
N ILE A 140 22.53 -1.91 15.15
CA ILE A 140 22.51 -0.51 14.74
C ILE A 140 21.59 0.36 15.60
N PHE A 141 20.79 -0.27 16.46
CA PHE A 141 19.89 0.42 17.37
C PHE A 141 20.64 1.30 18.38
N THR A 142 20.25 2.57 18.45
CA THR A 142 20.76 3.55 19.41
C THR A 142 19.60 4.24 20.13
N PRO A 143 19.45 4.09 21.46
CA PRO A 143 18.38 4.74 22.19
C PRO A 143 18.41 6.27 22.04
N ASP A 144 17.23 6.86 21.83
CA ASP A 144 16.98 8.30 21.77
C ASP A 144 15.94 8.68 22.85
N ALA A 145 16.40 9.29 23.93
CA ALA A 145 15.57 9.64 25.08
C ALA A 145 14.40 10.56 24.70
N LYS A 146 14.57 11.48 23.73
CA LYS A 146 13.52 12.39 23.28
C LYS A 146 12.44 11.65 22.50
N LYS A 147 12.82 10.84 21.51
CA LYS A 147 11.87 10.03 20.74
C LYS A 147 11.15 9.02 21.65
N ALA A 148 11.86 8.40 22.60
CA ALA A 148 11.25 7.52 23.59
C ALA A 148 10.22 8.25 24.47
N ALA A 149 10.54 9.46 24.93
CA ALA A 149 9.61 10.28 25.71
C ALA A 149 8.35 10.64 24.92
N ASP A 150 8.47 10.98 23.64
CA ASP A 150 7.32 11.29 22.78
C ASP A 150 6.41 10.06 22.55
N LEU A 151 6.98 8.86 22.39
CA LEU A 151 6.22 7.61 22.29
C LEU A 151 5.56 7.23 23.63
N ARG A 152 6.27 7.41 24.77
CA ARG A 152 5.71 7.17 26.11
C ARG A 152 4.52 8.08 26.43
N LYS A 153 4.52 9.33 25.94
CA LYS A 153 3.40 10.30 26.14
C LYS A 153 2.08 9.79 25.59
N ILE A 154 2.11 9.01 24.51
CA ILE A 154 0.90 8.43 23.91
C ILE A 154 0.59 7.02 24.43
N GLY A 155 1.41 6.48 25.35
CA GLY A 155 1.15 5.24 26.07
C GLY A 155 1.96 4.04 25.60
N PHE A 156 2.83 4.17 24.60
CA PHE A 156 3.71 3.06 24.20
C PHE A 156 4.78 2.78 25.26
N GLY A 157 5.00 1.50 25.54
CA GLY A 157 6.07 1.00 26.42
C GLY A 157 7.09 0.14 25.67
N THR A 158 6.70 -0.41 24.54
CA THR A 158 7.52 -1.32 23.73
C THR A 158 7.27 -1.07 22.24
N VAL A 159 8.32 -1.16 21.43
CA VAL A 159 8.21 -1.01 19.97
C VAL A 159 9.09 -2.03 19.25
N LEU A 160 8.68 -2.44 18.05
CA LEU A 160 9.46 -3.22 17.12
C LEU A 160 10.18 -2.26 16.19
N VAL A 161 11.53 -2.24 16.26
CA VAL A 161 12.36 -1.37 15.43
C VAL A 161 13.01 -2.16 14.30
N HIS A 162 13.07 -1.55 13.11
CA HIS A 162 13.69 -2.16 11.94
C HIS A 162 14.18 -1.09 10.94
N SER A 163 15.01 -1.48 9.98
CA SER A 163 15.37 -0.62 8.86
C SER A 163 14.17 -0.39 7.95
N HIS A 164 13.95 0.85 7.49
CA HIS A 164 12.92 1.20 6.51
C HIS A 164 13.47 1.32 5.07
N ASP A 165 14.67 0.81 4.82
CA ASP A 165 15.35 0.88 3.52
C ASP A 165 15.44 -0.49 2.84
N GLY A 166 15.14 -0.52 1.54
CA GLY A 166 15.28 -1.69 0.69
C GLY A 166 14.04 -2.59 0.60
N ILE A 167 14.13 -3.58 -0.30
CA ILE A 167 13.10 -4.60 -0.56
C ILE A 167 13.12 -5.68 0.50
N VAL A 168 14.28 -6.20 0.84
CA VAL A 168 14.53 -7.07 1.99
C VAL A 168 15.36 -6.25 2.97
N ARG A 169 14.80 -6.00 4.15
CA ARG A 169 15.34 -5.01 5.10
C ARG A 169 16.11 -5.62 6.27
N GLY A 170 16.24 -6.96 6.31
CA GLY A 170 16.86 -7.69 7.40
C GLY A 170 15.93 -7.98 8.56
N ASN A 171 16.47 -8.15 9.76
CA ASN A 171 15.68 -8.45 10.95
C ASN A 171 15.33 -7.18 11.74
N GLY A 172 14.17 -7.23 12.41
CA GLY A 172 13.77 -6.27 13.42
C GLY A 172 14.13 -6.71 14.83
N ALA A 173 14.23 -5.74 15.75
CA ALA A 173 14.50 -5.95 17.16
C ALA A 173 13.34 -5.39 18.02
N LEU A 174 12.96 -6.15 19.04
CA LEU A 174 11.96 -5.70 20.01
C LEU A 174 12.66 -4.95 21.14
N VAL A 175 12.25 -3.71 21.37
CA VAL A 175 12.85 -2.83 22.37
C VAL A 175 11.81 -2.19 23.27
N THR A 176 12.16 -1.99 24.54
CA THR A 176 11.37 -1.17 25.47
C THR A 176 11.79 0.30 25.38
N LEU A 177 10.86 1.19 25.67
CA LEU A 177 11.09 2.64 25.67
C LEU A 177 11.65 3.11 27.02
N THR A 178 12.70 2.42 27.51
CA THR A 178 13.44 2.83 28.72
C THR A 178 14.51 3.87 28.36
N ASP A 179 14.98 4.65 29.34
CA ASP A 179 16.13 5.56 29.19
C ASP A 179 17.47 4.88 29.52
N GLU A 180 17.46 3.54 29.60
CA GLU A 180 18.65 2.72 29.87
C GLU A 180 19.49 2.49 28.61
N ALA A 181 20.68 1.91 28.77
CA ALA A 181 21.53 1.54 27.64
C ALA A 181 20.86 0.50 26.72
N ALA A 182 21.27 0.47 25.44
CA ALA A 182 20.67 -0.35 24.39
C ALA A 182 20.51 -1.84 24.80
N ASN A 183 21.50 -2.41 25.46
CA ASN A 183 21.46 -3.81 25.89
C ASN A 183 20.38 -4.13 26.94
N LYS A 184 19.91 -3.13 27.70
CA LYS A 184 18.79 -3.27 28.64
C LYS A 184 17.45 -2.98 28.00
N ALA A 185 17.44 -2.13 26.96
CA ALA A 185 16.24 -1.84 26.19
C ALA A 185 15.84 -3.01 25.26
N LEU A 186 16.80 -3.77 24.76
CA LEU A 186 16.60 -4.90 23.85
C LEU A 186 15.96 -6.10 24.56
N LEU A 187 14.72 -6.43 24.21
CA LEU A 187 14.02 -7.65 24.66
C LEU A 187 14.27 -8.85 23.78
N ASN A 188 14.23 -8.63 22.45
CA ASN A 188 14.51 -9.68 21.47
C ASN A 188 15.32 -9.08 20.31
N ARG A 189 16.49 -9.63 20.06
CA ARG A 189 17.42 -9.15 19.02
C ARG A 189 16.98 -9.50 17.60
N LYS A 190 16.27 -10.62 17.43
CA LYS A 190 15.78 -11.14 16.15
C LYS A 190 14.30 -11.47 16.28
N ALA A 191 13.48 -10.42 16.36
CA ALA A 191 12.04 -10.54 16.61
C ALA A 191 11.24 -10.80 15.32
N SER A 192 11.74 -10.35 14.17
CA SER A 192 11.00 -10.32 12.91
C SER A 192 11.91 -10.24 11.70
N ALA A 193 11.34 -10.46 10.50
CA ALA A 193 11.95 -10.15 9.20
C ALA A 193 11.09 -9.09 8.49
N HIS A 194 11.72 -8.17 7.74
CA HIS A 194 11.03 -7.05 7.12
C HIS A 194 11.24 -6.97 5.62
N PHE A 195 10.14 -6.72 4.89
CA PHE A 195 10.06 -6.67 3.44
C PHE A 195 9.26 -5.47 2.97
N SER A 196 9.49 -5.02 1.72
CA SER A 196 8.65 -4.01 1.06
C SER A 196 8.74 -4.08 -0.46
N PHE A 197 7.89 -3.31 -1.16
CA PHE A 197 8.02 -3.10 -2.60
C PHE A 197 8.87 -1.89 -2.96
N SER A 198 9.52 -1.25 -2.00
CA SER A 198 10.40 -0.11 -2.23
C SER A 198 11.86 -0.53 -2.31
N LYS A 199 12.57 -0.14 -3.36
CA LYS A 199 14.04 -0.34 -3.41
C LYS A 199 14.83 0.61 -2.50
N GLY A 200 14.13 1.52 -1.82
CA GLY A 200 14.73 2.47 -0.88
C GLY A 200 15.72 3.43 -1.55
N ILE A 201 16.89 3.58 -0.93
CA ILE A 201 17.94 4.50 -1.39
C ILE A 201 18.83 3.91 -2.50
N SER A 202 18.61 2.66 -2.93
CA SER A 202 19.43 2.02 -3.97
C SER A 202 19.52 2.89 -5.22
N SER A 203 20.75 3.12 -5.69
CA SER A 203 21.06 3.87 -6.91
C SER A 203 21.08 3.02 -8.18
N GLN A 204 21.01 1.69 -8.05
CA GLN A 204 21.02 0.77 -9.20
C GLN A 204 19.80 0.96 -10.10
N THR A 205 19.99 0.76 -11.41
CA THR A 205 18.91 0.85 -12.39
C THR A 205 17.83 -0.21 -12.18
N TYR A 206 18.21 -1.42 -11.77
CA TYR A 206 17.30 -2.53 -11.51
C TYR A 206 17.12 -2.77 -10.00
N PRO A 207 15.86 -2.99 -9.52
CA PRO A 207 14.61 -2.86 -10.27
C PRO A 207 14.20 -1.40 -10.45
N SER A 208 13.49 -1.09 -11.55
CA SER A 208 12.94 0.24 -11.81
C SER A 208 11.41 0.30 -11.66
N SER A 209 10.77 -0.84 -11.46
CA SER A 209 9.32 -0.97 -11.40
C SER A 209 8.87 -1.95 -10.30
N THR A 210 7.59 -1.89 -9.92
CA THR A 210 6.98 -2.86 -8.97
C THR A 210 7.08 -4.30 -9.49
N MET A 211 6.90 -4.53 -10.79
CA MET A 211 7.02 -5.89 -11.34
C MET A 211 8.46 -6.40 -11.27
N GLY A 212 9.46 -5.52 -11.46
CA GLY A 212 10.87 -5.84 -11.26
C GLY A 212 11.20 -6.14 -9.81
N VAL A 213 10.61 -5.38 -8.86
CA VAL A 213 10.75 -5.66 -7.41
C VAL A 213 10.19 -7.05 -7.07
N VAL A 214 9.00 -7.39 -7.58
CA VAL A 214 8.38 -8.71 -7.36
C VAL A 214 9.23 -9.82 -7.97
N ALA A 215 9.74 -9.64 -9.18
CA ALA A 215 10.61 -10.61 -9.84
C ALA A 215 11.94 -10.81 -9.07
N LEU A 216 12.58 -9.72 -8.64
CA LEU A 216 13.79 -9.77 -7.83
C LEU A 216 13.57 -10.52 -6.50
N LEU A 217 12.43 -10.25 -5.83
CA LEU A 217 12.09 -10.94 -4.59
C LEU A 217 11.87 -12.44 -4.81
N ARG A 218 11.15 -12.84 -5.90
CA ARG A 218 11.01 -14.24 -6.30
C ARG A 218 12.36 -14.91 -6.56
N GLN A 219 13.22 -14.25 -7.33
CA GLN A 219 14.55 -14.78 -7.64
C GLN A 219 15.37 -14.94 -6.35
N ASN A 220 15.29 -14.00 -5.43
CA ASN A 220 16.00 -14.08 -4.15
C ASN A 220 15.54 -15.27 -3.30
N TYR A 221 14.23 -15.60 -3.28
CA TYR A 221 13.71 -16.80 -2.62
C TYR A 221 14.27 -18.08 -3.26
N TYR A 222 14.25 -18.19 -4.59
CA TYR A 222 14.82 -19.35 -5.30
C TYR A 222 16.33 -19.48 -5.09
N ASP A 223 17.06 -18.36 -5.11
CA ASP A 223 18.49 -18.31 -4.87
C ASP A 223 18.84 -18.76 -3.45
N ALA A 224 18.11 -18.28 -2.47
CA ALA A 224 18.29 -18.64 -1.06
C ALA A 224 18.03 -20.15 -0.82
N GLU A 225 16.98 -20.69 -1.44
CA GLU A 225 16.67 -22.12 -1.38
C GLU A 225 17.77 -22.96 -2.06
N TRP A 226 18.19 -22.56 -3.26
CA TRP A 226 19.29 -23.23 -3.97
C TRP A 226 20.60 -23.18 -3.17
N TYR A 227 20.94 -22.01 -2.61
CA TYR A 227 22.15 -21.79 -1.83
C TYR A 227 22.17 -22.64 -0.56
N ALA A 228 21.03 -22.77 0.14
CA ALA A 228 20.93 -23.58 1.36
C ALA A 228 21.20 -25.07 1.13
N ARG A 229 20.82 -25.62 -0.03
CA ARG A 229 20.99 -27.06 -0.36
C ARG A 229 22.29 -27.38 -1.10
N THR A 230 23.01 -26.37 -1.60
CA THR A 230 24.26 -26.55 -2.33
C THR A 230 25.44 -26.64 -1.36
N PRO A 231 26.44 -27.58 -1.55
CA PRO A 231 27.59 -27.71 -0.66
C PRO A 231 28.39 -26.39 -0.55
N LYS A 232 28.79 -26.06 0.67
CA LYS A 232 29.46 -24.78 1.03
C LYS A 232 30.84 -24.55 0.40
N ALA A 233 31.38 -25.48 -0.41
CA ALA A 233 32.64 -25.28 -1.15
C ALA A 233 32.52 -24.29 -2.34
N LYS A 234 31.32 -23.76 -2.60
CA LYS A 234 31.05 -22.72 -3.60
C LYS A 234 31.15 -21.33 -2.98
N GLU A 235 31.14 -20.32 -3.82
CA GLU A 235 31.22 -18.90 -3.49
C GLU A 235 30.32 -18.52 -2.29
N ALA A 236 30.91 -17.82 -1.31
CA ALA A 236 30.17 -17.37 -0.12
C ALA A 236 29.24 -16.19 -0.48
N ASN A 237 28.00 -16.19 0.05
CA ASN A 237 27.04 -15.11 -0.11
C ASN A 237 26.36 -14.79 1.22
N LEU A 238 26.83 -13.73 1.89
CA LEU A 238 26.36 -13.32 3.21
C LEU A 238 24.89 -12.88 3.21
N SER A 239 24.41 -12.30 2.10
CA SER A 239 23.01 -11.89 1.99
C SER A 239 22.08 -13.11 1.91
N LEU A 240 22.44 -14.16 1.18
CA LEU A 240 21.65 -15.40 1.11
C LEU A 240 21.71 -16.21 2.41
N ASP A 241 22.87 -16.25 3.07
CA ASP A 241 22.99 -16.85 4.40
C ASP A 241 22.07 -16.16 5.42
N ALA A 242 22.09 -14.83 5.45
CA ALA A 242 21.22 -14.03 6.32
C ALA A 242 19.74 -14.21 5.96
N PHE A 243 19.39 -14.21 4.66
CA PHE A 243 18.02 -14.43 4.22
C PHE A 243 17.47 -15.77 4.70
N ASN A 244 18.25 -16.85 4.60
CA ASN A 244 17.88 -18.17 5.09
C ASN A 244 17.64 -18.22 6.61
N GLN A 245 18.29 -17.34 7.37
CA GLN A 245 18.05 -17.20 8.81
C GLN A 245 16.76 -16.42 9.09
N ILE A 246 16.60 -15.24 8.47
CA ILE A 246 15.46 -14.35 8.77
C ILE A 246 14.13 -14.88 8.27
N LYS A 247 14.07 -15.65 7.17
CA LYS A 247 12.80 -16.21 6.62
C LYS A 247 12.04 -17.11 7.59
N THR A 248 12.67 -17.53 8.70
CA THR A 248 12.05 -18.35 9.75
C THR A 248 11.38 -17.52 10.85
N LEU A 249 11.61 -16.22 10.84
CA LEU A 249 11.03 -15.25 11.78
C LEU A 249 9.63 -14.81 11.34
N PRO A 250 8.80 -14.26 12.24
CA PRO A 250 7.60 -13.53 11.83
C PRO A 250 7.94 -12.51 10.76
N SER A 251 7.30 -12.63 9.60
CA SER A 251 7.66 -11.86 8.41
C SER A 251 6.67 -10.72 8.18
N PHE A 252 7.16 -9.48 8.21
CA PHE A 252 6.40 -8.26 8.04
C PHE A 252 6.61 -7.70 6.63
N PHE A 253 5.53 -7.34 5.95
CA PHE A 253 5.59 -6.74 4.62
C PHE A 253 4.94 -5.36 4.64
N GLU A 254 5.70 -4.31 4.33
CA GLU A 254 5.18 -2.95 4.22
C GLU A 254 4.60 -2.71 2.83
N THR A 255 3.34 -2.25 2.78
CA THR A 255 2.62 -1.88 1.56
C THR A 255 2.02 -0.48 1.69
N GLY A 256 1.59 0.11 0.58
CA GLY A 256 1.03 1.47 0.56
C GLY A 256 -0.46 1.55 0.19
N ASP A 257 -1.04 0.42 -0.29
CA ASP A 257 -2.42 0.37 -0.76
C ASP A 257 -2.97 -1.07 -0.74
N LYS A 258 -4.30 -1.19 -0.90
CA LYS A 258 -5.04 -2.47 -0.93
C LYS A 258 -4.52 -3.48 -1.95
N TYR A 259 -4.08 -3.03 -3.13
CA TYR A 259 -3.58 -3.93 -4.18
C TYR A 259 -2.17 -4.43 -3.86
N SER A 260 -1.37 -3.60 -3.22
CA SER A 260 -0.06 -4.00 -2.70
C SER A 260 -0.19 -5.01 -1.56
N VAL A 261 -1.25 -4.93 -0.73
CA VAL A 261 -1.58 -5.97 0.26
C VAL A 261 -1.80 -7.33 -0.44
N LEU A 262 -2.68 -7.35 -1.45
CA LEU A 262 -2.98 -8.58 -2.21
C LEU A 262 -1.75 -9.11 -2.96
N ARG A 263 -0.90 -8.23 -3.47
CA ARG A 263 0.35 -8.59 -4.16
C ARG A 263 1.39 -9.18 -3.21
N ALA A 264 1.53 -8.64 -2.01
CA ALA A 264 2.42 -9.17 -0.99
C ALA A 264 2.01 -10.59 -0.57
N ASP A 265 0.72 -10.79 -0.32
CA ASP A 265 0.16 -12.11 0.00
C ASP A 265 0.41 -13.14 -1.13
N LYS A 266 0.13 -12.78 -2.38
CA LYS A 266 0.38 -13.63 -3.55
C LYS A 266 1.85 -14.07 -3.64
N VAL A 267 2.80 -13.17 -3.35
CA VAL A 267 4.22 -13.52 -3.31
C VAL A 267 4.51 -14.46 -2.14
N GLY A 268 3.91 -14.21 -0.97
CA GLY A 268 4.03 -15.10 0.20
C GLY A 268 3.52 -16.52 -0.09
N ASP A 269 2.37 -16.64 -0.70
CA ASP A 269 1.76 -17.92 -1.08
C ASP A 269 2.66 -18.74 -2.01
N GLU A 270 3.37 -18.10 -2.97
CA GLU A 270 4.31 -18.79 -3.87
C GLU A 270 5.45 -19.49 -3.12
N PHE A 271 5.81 -19.01 -1.91
CA PHE A 271 6.93 -19.53 -1.10
C PHE A 271 6.50 -20.07 0.27
N GLY A 272 5.20 -20.20 0.52
CA GLY A 272 4.65 -20.72 1.78
C GLY A 272 4.90 -19.79 2.98
N VAL A 273 4.97 -18.49 2.77
CA VAL A 273 5.19 -17.46 3.79
C VAL A 273 3.90 -16.67 4.02
N GLN A 274 3.32 -16.78 5.21
CA GLN A 274 2.21 -15.92 5.61
C GLN A 274 2.76 -14.62 6.18
N TYR A 275 2.67 -13.54 5.42
CA TYR A 275 3.09 -12.21 5.86
C TYR A 275 2.11 -11.58 6.84
N ILE A 276 2.64 -10.83 7.81
CA ILE A 276 1.94 -9.80 8.56
C ILE A 276 2.07 -8.51 7.72
N ILE A 277 0.96 -7.94 7.24
CA ILE A 277 1.03 -6.91 6.20
C ILE A 277 0.63 -5.55 6.77
N LYS A 278 1.55 -4.58 6.68
CA LYS A 278 1.23 -3.17 6.93
C LYS A 278 0.50 -2.61 5.72
N GLY A 279 -0.75 -2.22 5.91
CA GLY A 279 -1.60 -1.67 4.88
C GLY A 279 -1.49 -0.15 4.70
N GLY A 280 -2.29 0.38 3.77
CA GLY A 280 -2.34 1.81 3.44
C GLY A 280 -3.47 2.61 4.11
N GLY A 281 -4.42 1.93 4.78
CA GLY A 281 -5.62 2.57 5.34
C GLY A 281 -6.82 2.56 4.40
N ASP A 282 -6.74 1.85 3.27
CA ASP A 282 -7.77 1.71 2.24
C ASP A 282 -8.29 0.27 2.08
N GLU A 283 -7.99 -0.61 3.03
CA GLU A 283 -8.31 -2.04 3.00
C GLU A 283 -9.82 -2.31 2.88
N TYR A 284 -10.65 -1.40 3.41
CA TYR A 284 -12.11 -1.50 3.31
C TYR A 284 -12.62 -1.54 1.86
N GLN A 285 -11.84 -1.03 0.90
CA GLN A 285 -12.23 -0.98 -0.52
C GLN A 285 -12.20 -2.37 -1.20
N ARG A 286 -11.45 -3.33 -0.62
CA ARG A 286 -11.32 -4.72 -1.12
C ARG A 286 -11.37 -5.72 0.04
N ILE A 287 -12.26 -5.49 0.99
CA ILE A 287 -12.30 -6.21 2.26
C ILE A 287 -12.44 -7.73 2.11
N ASN A 288 -13.20 -8.20 1.12
CA ASN A 288 -13.45 -9.63 0.89
C ASN A 288 -12.19 -10.32 0.36
N GLU A 289 -11.50 -9.71 -0.59
CA GLU A 289 -10.24 -10.21 -1.15
C GLU A 289 -9.14 -10.23 -0.07
N ILE A 290 -9.05 -9.17 0.73
CA ILE A 290 -8.08 -9.10 1.83
C ILE A 290 -8.40 -10.14 2.91
N LYS A 291 -9.68 -10.37 3.22
CA LYS A 291 -10.07 -11.46 4.14
C LYS A 291 -9.63 -12.83 3.62
N ALA A 292 -9.70 -13.05 2.31
CA ALA A 292 -9.32 -14.32 1.69
C ALA A 292 -7.82 -14.62 1.83
N THR A 293 -6.96 -13.60 1.96
CA THR A 293 -5.50 -13.74 2.20
C THR A 293 -5.18 -14.39 3.56
N LYS A 294 -6.07 -14.30 4.53
CA LYS A 294 -5.85 -14.69 5.94
C LYS A 294 -4.71 -13.94 6.62
N ALA A 295 -4.19 -12.89 6.01
CA ALA A 295 -3.13 -12.08 6.58
C ALA A 295 -3.60 -11.33 7.82
N THR A 296 -2.71 -11.15 8.78
CA THR A 296 -2.89 -10.17 9.86
C THR A 296 -2.40 -8.82 9.36
N LEU A 297 -3.15 -7.75 9.64
CA LEU A 297 -2.83 -6.41 9.18
C LEU A 297 -2.17 -5.56 10.26
N ILE A 298 -1.37 -4.58 9.84
CA ILE A 298 -0.98 -3.43 10.64
C ILE A 298 -1.60 -2.20 10.00
N LEU A 299 -2.55 -1.57 10.69
CA LEU A 299 -3.33 -0.45 10.17
C LEU A 299 -2.74 0.88 10.60
N PRO A 300 -2.44 1.79 9.67
CA PRO A 300 -2.06 3.16 9.97
C PRO A 300 -3.28 3.94 10.50
N LEU A 301 -3.03 4.95 11.33
CA LEU A 301 -4.05 5.81 11.94
C LEU A 301 -4.08 7.22 11.34
N GLN A 302 -3.49 7.41 10.19
CA GLN A 302 -3.55 8.68 9.46
C GLN A 302 -4.75 8.69 8.54
N PHE A 303 -5.74 9.53 8.87
CA PHE A 303 -6.91 9.73 8.03
C PHE A 303 -6.75 10.98 7.14
N PRO A 304 -7.32 11.00 5.92
CA PRO A 304 -7.26 12.17 5.06
C PRO A 304 -8.02 13.35 5.66
N GLU A 305 -7.46 14.55 5.55
CA GLU A 305 -8.14 15.80 5.88
C GLU A 305 -9.13 16.17 4.77
N ALA A 306 -10.19 16.94 5.10
CA ALA A 306 -11.09 17.48 4.10
C ALA A 306 -10.32 18.36 3.10
N TYR A 307 -10.74 18.34 1.84
CA TYR A 307 -10.20 19.28 0.86
C TYR A 307 -10.82 20.66 1.04
N ASP A 308 -10.04 21.70 0.79
CA ASP A 308 -10.57 23.06 0.66
C ASP A 308 -11.30 23.21 -0.69
N VAL A 309 -12.60 23.07 -0.63
CA VAL A 309 -13.50 23.12 -1.80
C VAL A 309 -14.28 24.43 -1.89
N THR A 310 -13.75 25.49 -1.30
CA THR A 310 -14.41 26.82 -1.31
C THR A 310 -14.42 27.41 -2.72
N ASP A 311 -13.37 27.17 -3.50
CA ASP A 311 -13.32 27.51 -4.91
C ASP A 311 -13.92 26.35 -5.74
N PRO A 312 -14.93 26.58 -6.59
CA PRO A 312 -15.50 25.55 -7.46
C PRO A 312 -14.48 24.87 -8.38
N TRP A 313 -13.47 25.60 -8.87
CA TRP A 313 -12.41 25.03 -9.71
C TRP A 313 -11.53 24.05 -8.93
N ASP A 314 -11.22 24.37 -7.67
CA ASP A 314 -10.52 23.45 -6.78
C ASP A 314 -11.37 22.20 -6.46
N ALA A 315 -12.69 22.37 -6.32
CA ALA A 315 -13.58 21.23 -6.14
C ALA A 315 -13.59 20.29 -7.35
N ASP A 316 -13.53 20.82 -8.58
CA ASP A 316 -13.62 20.02 -9.81
C ASP A 316 -12.43 19.07 -10.03
N VAL A 317 -11.25 19.42 -9.52
CA VAL A 317 -10.05 18.57 -9.69
C VAL A 317 -9.99 17.36 -8.73
N ILE A 318 -10.89 17.30 -7.73
CA ILE A 318 -10.93 16.20 -6.77
C ILE A 318 -11.73 15.03 -7.36
N SER A 319 -11.13 13.86 -7.46
CA SER A 319 -11.81 12.66 -7.96
C SER A 319 -12.88 12.15 -6.98
N MET A 320 -13.88 11.41 -7.48
CA MET A 320 -14.87 10.73 -6.63
C MET A 320 -14.22 9.78 -5.64
N ALA A 321 -13.14 9.09 -6.02
CA ALA A 321 -12.38 8.22 -5.14
C ALA A 321 -11.79 8.97 -3.94
N GLN A 322 -11.23 10.16 -4.16
CA GLN A 322 -10.68 11.00 -3.10
C GLN A 322 -11.76 11.51 -2.14
N LEU A 323 -12.89 11.98 -2.69
CA LEU A 323 -14.04 12.43 -1.90
C LEU A 323 -14.57 11.30 -1.00
N LYS A 324 -14.81 10.13 -1.57
CA LYS A 324 -15.30 8.97 -0.82
C LYS A 324 -14.26 8.39 0.14
N HIS A 325 -12.98 8.43 -0.20
CA HIS A 325 -11.93 7.98 0.71
C HIS A 325 -11.87 8.85 1.97
N TRP A 326 -12.00 10.18 1.83
CA TRP A 326 -12.11 11.06 2.99
C TRP A 326 -13.29 10.70 3.92
N GLU A 327 -14.45 10.40 3.36
CA GLU A 327 -15.64 10.03 4.13
C GLU A 327 -15.48 8.67 4.84
N LEU A 328 -14.89 7.67 4.16
CA LEU A 328 -14.92 6.27 4.57
C LEU A 328 -13.67 5.80 5.34
N ALA A 329 -12.50 6.42 5.10
CA ALA A 329 -11.24 5.99 5.69
C ALA A 329 -11.24 5.89 7.22
N PRO A 330 -11.90 6.81 7.98
CA PRO A 330 -12.00 6.67 9.43
C PRO A 330 -12.71 5.38 9.90
N GLY A 331 -13.56 4.81 9.04
CA GLY A 331 -14.27 3.55 9.28
C GLY A 331 -13.48 2.28 8.93
N ASN A 332 -12.28 2.40 8.36
CA ASN A 332 -11.49 1.25 7.89
C ASN A 332 -11.31 0.18 8.97
N ALA A 333 -10.81 0.55 10.14
CA ALA A 333 -10.56 -0.39 11.24
C ALA A 333 -11.85 -1.09 11.72
N SER A 334 -13.00 -0.38 11.71
CA SER A 334 -14.31 -0.96 12.04
C SER A 334 -14.74 -2.01 11.01
N LEU A 335 -14.54 -1.75 9.72
CA LEU A 335 -14.88 -2.68 8.64
C LEU A 335 -13.95 -3.90 8.66
N VAL A 336 -12.66 -3.72 8.91
CA VAL A 336 -11.69 -4.81 9.09
C VAL A 336 -12.07 -5.69 10.29
N ALA A 337 -12.45 -5.08 11.42
CA ALA A 337 -12.92 -5.80 12.60
C ALA A 337 -14.20 -6.61 12.33
N ARG A 338 -15.19 -6.00 11.65
CA ARG A 338 -16.45 -6.69 11.25
C ARG A 338 -16.18 -7.85 10.30
N ALA A 339 -15.21 -7.72 9.41
CA ALA A 339 -14.78 -8.81 8.54
C ALA A 339 -14.01 -9.91 9.29
N GLN A 340 -13.72 -9.74 10.58
CA GLN A 340 -12.96 -10.67 11.42
C GLN A 340 -11.52 -10.87 10.94
N ILE A 341 -10.92 -9.84 10.34
CA ILE A 341 -9.51 -9.83 9.97
C ILE A 341 -8.72 -9.37 11.20
N PRO A 342 -7.72 -10.12 11.69
CA PRO A 342 -6.88 -9.67 12.81
C PRO A 342 -6.04 -8.47 12.39
N PHE A 343 -5.89 -7.47 13.28
CA PHE A 343 -5.06 -6.31 13.01
C PHE A 343 -4.47 -5.69 14.26
N ALA A 344 -3.27 -5.11 14.12
CA ALA A 344 -2.66 -4.21 15.08
C ALA A 344 -2.66 -2.78 14.53
N PHE A 345 -2.52 -1.78 15.41
CA PHE A 345 -2.33 -0.40 15.01
C PHE A 345 -0.85 0.01 15.05
N THR A 346 -0.48 1.00 14.23
CA THR A 346 0.82 1.66 14.30
C THR A 346 0.68 3.17 14.32
N SER A 347 1.64 3.84 14.98
CA SER A 347 1.82 5.29 14.92
C SER A 347 2.70 5.74 13.75
N ALA A 348 3.26 4.79 12.98
CA ALA A 348 4.09 5.10 11.81
C ALA A 348 3.31 5.86 10.74
N GLY A 349 3.97 6.79 10.06
CA GLY A 349 3.36 7.62 9.02
C GLY A 349 2.50 8.78 9.53
N MET A 350 2.20 8.87 10.82
CA MET A 350 1.45 10.01 11.35
C MET A 350 2.28 11.30 11.32
N LYS A 351 1.73 12.37 10.71
CA LYS A 351 2.35 13.69 10.65
C LYS A 351 2.60 14.26 12.06
N ASN A 352 1.64 14.06 12.95
CA ASN A 352 1.72 14.45 14.35
C ASN A 352 1.29 13.28 15.24
N LYS A 353 2.22 12.69 15.97
CA LYS A 353 1.94 11.57 16.88
C LYS A 353 1.02 11.95 18.05
N ALA A 354 0.89 13.24 18.39
CA ALA A 354 -0.06 13.70 19.40
C ALA A 354 -1.53 13.46 19.02
N ASP A 355 -1.83 13.30 17.72
CA ASP A 355 -3.18 13.01 17.24
C ASP A 355 -3.56 11.52 17.34
N PHE A 356 -2.67 10.65 17.82
CA PHE A 356 -2.88 9.21 17.92
C PHE A 356 -4.21 8.84 18.60
N TRP A 357 -4.45 9.36 19.81
CA TRP A 357 -5.69 9.09 20.54
C TRP A 357 -6.92 9.70 19.88
N LYS A 358 -6.78 10.85 19.21
CA LYS A 358 -7.86 11.43 18.41
C LYS A 358 -8.24 10.48 17.27
N SER A 359 -7.27 9.92 16.57
CA SER A 359 -7.53 8.96 15.48
C SER A 359 -8.17 7.66 15.99
N ILE A 360 -7.70 7.09 17.10
CA ILE A 360 -8.32 5.91 17.74
C ILE A 360 -9.78 6.19 18.12
N LYS A 361 -10.03 7.32 18.78
CA LYS A 361 -11.39 7.73 19.20
C LYS A 361 -12.30 7.93 17.97
N THR A 362 -11.76 8.53 16.91
CA THR A 362 -12.48 8.63 15.63
C THR A 362 -12.84 7.25 15.08
N ALA A 363 -11.93 6.28 15.06
CA ALA A 363 -12.25 4.92 14.61
C ALA A 363 -13.35 4.26 15.48
N VAL A 364 -13.37 4.53 16.79
CA VAL A 364 -14.44 4.07 17.70
C VAL A 364 -15.77 4.77 17.37
N GLU A 365 -15.77 6.06 17.08
CA GLU A 365 -16.97 6.78 16.62
C GLU A 365 -17.54 6.22 15.30
N TYR A 366 -16.68 5.65 14.44
CA TYR A 366 -17.07 4.94 13.23
C TYR A 366 -17.40 3.45 13.46
N GLY A 367 -17.52 3.03 14.74
CA GLY A 367 -18.04 1.72 15.12
C GLY A 367 -16.99 0.65 15.40
N LEU A 368 -15.74 1.01 15.64
CA LEU A 368 -14.74 0.07 16.12
C LEU A 368 -15.01 -0.24 17.62
N PRO A 369 -15.16 -1.52 18.03
CA PRO A 369 -15.30 -1.87 19.45
C PRO A 369 -14.03 -1.50 20.23
N LYS A 370 -14.19 -0.85 21.41
CA LYS A 370 -13.09 -0.48 22.30
C LYS A 370 -12.19 -1.67 22.67
N GLU A 371 -12.81 -2.83 22.91
CA GLU A 371 -12.09 -4.07 23.21
C GLU A 371 -11.15 -4.49 22.06
N LYS A 372 -11.63 -4.38 20.80
CA LYS A 372 -10.81 -4.66 19.60
C LYS A 372 -9.69 -3.63 19.41
N ALA A 373 -9.95 -2.36 19.70
CA ALA A 373 -8.91 -1.34 19.67
C ALA A 373 -7.81 -1.61 20.69
N LEU A 374 -8.18 -2.03 21.91
CA LEU A 374 -7.21 -2.39 22.94
C LEU A 374 -6.43 -3.68 22.59
N GLU A 375 -7.11 -4.70 22.05
CA GLU A 375 -6.48 -5.92 21.52
C GLU A 375 -5.41 -5.60 20.47
N ALA A 376 -5.74 -4.70 19.54
CA ALA A 376 -4.85 -4.25 18.46
C ALA A 376 -3.63 -3.44 18.95
N LEU A 377 -3.65 -2.95 20.18
CA LEU A 377 -2.58 -2.16 20.78
C LEU A 377 -1.77 -2.92 21.85
N THR A 378 -2.22 -4.10 22.28
CA THR A 378 -1.63 -4.81 23.43
C THR A 378 -1.37 -6.29 23.15
N THR A 379 -2.37 -7.14 23.30
CA THR A 379 -2.20 -8.61 23.27
C THR A 379 -1.89 -9.15 21.89
N LEU A 380 -2.54 -8.65 20.84
CA LEU A 380 -2.30 -9.12 19.48
C LEU A 380 -0.88 -8.77 19.00
N PRO A 381 -0.39 -7.52 19.07
CA PRO A 381 0.99 -7.23 18.69
C PRO A 381 2.02 -8.04 19.48
N ALA A 382 1.80 -8.31 20.78
CA ALA A 382 2.68 -9.18 21.56
C ALA A 382 2.76 -10.60 20.98
N SER A 383 1.60 -11.17 20.60
CA SER A 383 1.54 -12.53 20.05
C SER A 383 2.17 -12.63 18.65
N LEU A 384 2.03 -11.60 17.80
CA LEU A 384 2.58 -11.61 16.46
C LEU A 384 4.11 -11.70 16.43
N ILE A 385 4.77 -11.18 17.45
CA ILE A 385 6.24 -11.23 17.63
C ILE A 385 6.68 -12.27 18.66
N LYS A 386 5.77 -13.16 19.07
CA LYS A 386 6.01 -14.25 20.05
C LYS A 386 6.57 -13.73 21.38
N ALA A 387 6.07 -12.58 21.86
CA ALA A 387 6.48 -11.93 23.10
C ALA A 387 5.36 -11.90 24.16
N GLU A 388 4.24 -12.60 23.97
CA GLU A 388 3.09 -12.66 24.90
C GLU A 388 3.43 -13.21 26.29
N GLY A 389 4.54 -13.94 26.40
CA GLY A 389 5.12 -14.38 27.70
C GLY A 389 5.91 -13.30 28.43
N GLN A 390 6.05 -12.10 27.87
CA GLN A 390 6.83 -10.99 28.46
C GLN A 390 6.03 -9.68 28.57
N ILE A 391 5.18 -9.38 27.57
CA ILE A 391 4.47 -8.10 27.42
C ILE A 391 3.02 -8.28 26.92
N GLY A 392 2.25 -7.20 26.85
CA GLY A 392 0.93 -7.15 26.22
C GLY A 392 -0.24 -7.38 27.17
N SER A 393 0.01 -7.74 28.44
CA SER A 393 -1.03 -7.85 29.47
C SER A 393 -0.44 -7.61 30.88
N LEU A 394 -1.32 -7.52 31.90
CA LEU A 394 -0.90 -7.31 33.28
C LEU A 394 -0.96 -8.61 34.10
N LYS A 395 -0.42 -9.71 33.56
CA LYS A 395 -0.39 -11.03 34.22
C LYS A 395 0.90 -11.21 35.04
N PRO A 396 0.85 -11.97 36.14
CA PRO A 396 2.04 -12.27 36.92
C PRO A 396 3.16 -12.90 36.08
N GLY A 397 4.41 -12.47 36.33
CA GLY A 397 5.61 -12.90 35.62
C GLY A 397 5.98 -12.04 34.39
N LEU A 398 5.07 -11.22 33.88
CA LEU A 398 5.34 -10.32 32.76
C LEU A 398 6.06 -9.04 33.24
N LEU A 399 6.69 -8.34 32.28
CA LEU A 399 7.30 -7.03 32.57
C LEU A 399 6.26 -6.04 33.08
N ALA A 400 6.65 -5.26 34.08
CA ALA A 400 5.82 -4.19 34.61
C ALA A 400 5.80 -3.00 33.64
N ASN A 401 5.14 -3.22 32.49
CA ASN A 401 4.90 -2.24 31.43
C ASN A 401 3.42 -1.87 31.45
N PHE A 402 3.08 -0.71 32.03
CA PHE A 402 1.70 -0.26 32.17
C PHE A 402 1.58 1.25 32.18
N ILE A 403 0.38 1.74 31.89
CA ILE A 403 0.02 3.15 32.01
C ILE A 403 -1.04 3.37 33.06
N ILE A 404 -0.97 4.51 33.75
CA ILE A 404 -1.99 4.96 34.70
C ILE A 404 -2.75 6.12 34.08
N THR A 405 -4.08 6.02 34.03
CA THR A 405 -4.95 6.98 33.36
C THR A 405 -6.02 7.56 34.30
N SER A 406 -6.58 8.72 33.92
CA SER A 406 -7.62 9.40 34.68
C SER A 406 -8.96 8.66 34.72
N GLY A 407 -9.25 7.88 33.66
CA GLY A 407 -10.47 7.13 33.44
C GLY A 407 -10.31 6.12 32.30
N ASP A 408 -11.42 5.80 31.64
CA ASP A 408 -11.38 4.94 30.44
C ASP A 408 -10.47 5.56 29.38
N LEU A 409 -9.58 4.76 28.84
CA LEU A 409 -8.56 5.16 27.85
C LEU A 409 -9.18 5.81 26.58
N PHE A 410 -10.40 5.44 26.25
CA PHE A 410 -11.14 5.92 25.09
C PHE A 410 -12.02 7.16 25.37
N ASP A 411 -12.11 7.63 26.61
CA ASP A 411 -12.87 8.82 26.92
C ASP A 411 -12.20 10.09 26.36
N LYS A 412 -13.04 11.06 25.96
CA LYS A 412 -12.58 12.28 25.27
C LYS A 412 -11.49 13.01 26.05
N ASP A 413 -11.68 13.15 27.35
CA ASP A 413 -10.82 13.95 28.24
C ASP A 413 -9.87 13.08 29.07
N ASN A 414 -9.63 11.83 28.68
CA ASN A 414 -8.71 10.95 29.37
C ASN A 414 -7.28 11.47 29.34
N ILE A 415 -6.59 11.38 30.48
CA ILE A 415 -5.21 11.80 30.67
C ILE A 415 -4.37 10.58 31.07
N ILE A 416 -3.21 10.40 30.41
CA ILE A 416 -2.21 9.44 30.85
C ILE A 416 -1.28 10.14 31.84
N TYR A 417 -1.32 9.74 33.12
CA TYR A 417 -0.50 10.32 34.16
C TYR A 417 0.92 9.79 34.18
N GLU A 418 1.05 8.47 34.08
CA GLU A 418 2.33 7.79 34.18
C GLU A 418 2.39 6.67 33.15
N ASN A 419 3.59 6.45 32.62
CA ASN A 419 3.92 5.24 31.85
C ASN A 419 5.05 4.52 32.57
N TRP A 420 4.82 3.27 32.95
CA TRP A 420 5.81 2.45 33.63
C TRP A 420 6.40 1.48 32.62
N VAL A 421 7.72 1.46 32.49
CA VAL A 421 8.46 0.60 31.54
C VAL A 421 9.51 -0.19 32.30
N GLN A 422 9.42 -1.50 32.29
CA GLN A 422 10.27 -2.40 33.10
C GLN A 422 10.27 -2.02 34.60
N GLY A 423 9.11 -1.60 35.12
CA GLY A 423 8.95 -1.17 36.52
C GLY A 423 9.54 0.20 36.82
N LYS A 424 10.07 0.94 35.85
CA LYS A 424 10.59 2.31 36.01
C LYS A 424 9.51 3.31 35.62
N LYS A 425 9.30 4.30 36.52
CA LYS A 425 8.27 5.30 36.37
C LYS A 425 8.68 6.47 35.49
N PHE A 426 7.81 6.83 34.54
CA PHE A 426 7.89 8.04 33.71
C PHE A 426 6.64 8.88 33.93
N ILE A 427 6.80 10.06 34.54
CA ILE A 427 5.70 10.99 34.86
C ILE A 427 5.40 11.80 33.59
N LEU A 428 4.14 11.78 33.13
CA LEU A 428 3.65 12.50 31.96
C LEU A 428 2.75 13.68 32.36
N ALA A 429 1.96 13.50 33.42
CA ALA A 429 1.15 14.52 34.03
C ALA A 429 1.07 14.30 35.57
N PRO A 430 0.86 15.33 36.38
CA PRO A 430 0.74 15.18 37.82
C PRO A 430 -0.59 14.47 38.18
N ILE A 431 -0.52 13.37 38.94
CA ILE A 431 -1.73 12.60 39.37
C ILE A 431 -2.62 13.42 40.32
N ASN A 432 -2.01 14.28 41.16
CA ASN A 432 -2.70 15.06 42.15
C ASN A 432 -2.50 16.57 41.88
N ALA A 433 -2.76 17.00 40.64
CA ALA A 433 -2.74 18.43 40.34
C ALA A 433 -3.77 19.18 41.17
N PRO A 434 -3.40 20.30 41.82
CA PRO A 434 -4.36 21.10 42.54
C PRO A 434 -5.44 21.63 41.58
N ASP A 435 -6.70 21.46 41.92
CA ASP A 435 -7.78 22.03 41.10
C ASP A 435 -7.94 23.52 41.39
N ILE A 436 -7.30 24.34 40.57
CA ILE A 436 -7.33 25.81 40.65
C ILE A 436 -8.35 26.42 39.69
N ARG A 437 -9.22 25.62 39.06
CA ARG A 437 -10.17 26.11 38.06
C ARG A 437 -11.25 26.98 38.66
N GLY A 438 -11.59 28.04 37.94
CA GLY A 438 -12.61 29.00 38.36
C GLY A 438 -12.38 30.38 37.81
N THR A 439 -13.19 31.32 38.25
CA THR A 439 -13.04 32.75 37.95
C THR A 439 -12.51 33.47 39.18
N TYR A 440 -11.41 34.15 38.98
CA TYR A 440 -10.72 34.92 40.01
C TYR A 440 -10.81 36.42 39.73
N LEU A 441 -11.03 37.24 40.74
CA LEU A 441 -10.87 38.69 40.66
C LEU A 441 -9.38 39.00 40.78
N LEU A 442 -8.80 39.57 39.72
CA LEU A 442 -7.39 39.92 39.64
C LEU A 442 -7.16 41.36 40.12
N THR A 443 -6.21 41.54 41.03
CA THR A 443 -5.79 42.85 41.55
C THR A 443 -4.27 42.97 41.38
N ILE A 444 -3.82 44.05 40.76
CA ILE A 444 -2.40 44.34 40.51
C ILE A 444 -2.07 45.72 41.09
N ASN A 445 -1.07 45.80 41.95
CA ASN A 445 -0.69 47.03 42.65
C ASN A 445 -1.89 47.68 43.43
N ASN A 446 -2.72 46.86 44.07
CA ASN A 446 -3.96 47.24 44.77
C ASN A 446 -5.00 47.93 43.87
N GLN A 447 -4.89 47.85 42.55
CA GLN A 447 -5.85 48.34 41.58
C GLN A 447 -6.55 47.16 40.86
N PRO A 448 -7.81 47.31 40.43
CA PRO A 448 -8.48 46.28 39.65
C PRO A 448 -7.71 45.91 38.40
N GLY A 449 -7.23 44.67 38.30
CA GLY A 449 -6.52 44.09 37.13
C GLY A 449 -7.39 43.31 36.17
N GLY A 450 -8.69 43.20 36.45
CA GLY A 450 -9.65 42.43 35.65
C GLY A 450 -9.98 41.06 36.25
N LYS A 451 -10.23 40.07 35.42
CA LYS A 451 -10.56 38.67 35.82
C LYS A 451 -9.53 37.69 35.29
N LEU A 452 -9.17 36.70 36.09
CA LEU A 452 -8.41 35.52 35.61
C LEU A 452 -9.39 34.34 35.58
N GLU A 453 -9.71 33.86 34.40
CA GLU A 453 -10.48 32.62 34.19
C GLU A 453 -9.52 31.46 34.00
N ILE A 454 -9.71 30.41 34.79
CA ILE A 454 -8.97 29.15 34.70
C ILE A 454 -9.99 28.03 34.41
N ALA A 455 -9.89 27.47 33.23
CA ALA A 455 -10.76 26.40 32.72
C ALA A 455 -9.92 25.12 32.38
N GLY A 456 -10.41 24.25 31.49
CA GLY A 456 -9.71 23.02 31.12
C GLY A 456 -9.82 21.92 32.17
N SER A 457 -8.77 21.10 32.35
CA SER A 457 -8.68 20.10 33.43
C SER A 457 -7.67 20.55 34.51
N PRO A 458 -7.74 20.01 35.74
CA PRO A 458 -6.76 20.32 36.76
C PRO A 458 -5.30 20.10 36.32
N GLU A 459 -5.06 19.06 35.51
CA GLU A 459 -3.73 18.67 35.02
C GLU A 459 -3.26 19.52 33.83
N LYS A 460 -4.25 20.10 33.09
CA LYS A 460 -3.99 20.98 31.94
C LYS A 460 -4.91 22.19 31.99
N PRO A 461 -4.70 23.08 32.93
CA PRO A 461 -5.53 24.28 33.05
C PRO A 461 -5.32 25.24 31.86
N GLU A 462 -6.43 25.83 31.41
CA GLU A 462 -6.46 26.86 30.38
C GLU A 462 -6.70 28.22 31.03
N TYR A 463 -5.87 29.18 30.67
CA TYR A 463 -5.88 30.49 31.31
C TYR A 463 -6.38 31.57 30.36
N LYS A 464 -7.25 32.46 30.85
CA LYS A 464 -7.65 33.70 30.18
C LYS A 464 -7.61 34.86 31.17
N VAL A 465 -6.95 35.95 30.81
CA VAL A 465 -7.03 37.21 31.54
C VAL A 465 -8.00 38.12 30.79
N ILE A 466 -9.01 38.62 31.50
CA ILE A 466 -10.02 39.52 30.95
C ILE A 466 -9.77 40.90 31.57
N VAL A 467 -9.37 41.87 30.73
CA VAL A 467 -9.13 43.26 31.08
C VAL A 467 -10.29 44.12 30.58
N GLN A 468 -10.69 45.14 31.36
CA GLN A 468 -11.78 46.07 31.04
C GLN A 468 -13.08 45.39 30.64
N ASP A 469 -13.43 44.26 31.31
CA ASP A 469 -14.62 43.42 31.16
C ASP A 469 -14.87 42.85 29.75
N SER A 470 -14.05 43.16 28.74
CA SER A 470 -14.28 42.74 27.37
C SER A 470 -13.07 42.17 26.61
N VAL A 471 -11.85 42.60 26.97
CA VAL A 471 -10.63 42.18 26.24
C VAL A 471 -10.11 40.89 26.88
N LYS A 472 -10.25 39.78 26.10
CA LYS A 472 -9.78 38.43 26.48
C LYS A 472 -8.35 38.21 25.97
N ILE A 473 -7.43 37.88 26.84
CA ILE A 473 -6.03 37.65 26.56
C ILE A 473 -5.68 36.24 27.03
N THR A 474 -5.07 35.43 26.19
CA THR A 474 -4.50 34.14 26.56
C THR A 474 -3.06 34.37 27.03
N PRO A 475 -2.75 34.29 28.35
CA PRO A 475 -1.41 34.44 28.86
C PRO A 475 -0.56 33.21 28.58
N LYS A 476 0.77 33.40 28.49
CA LYS A 476 1.69 32.26 28.68
C LYS A 476 1.69 31.94 30.17
N ALA A 477 1.28 30.73 30.53
CA ALA A 477 1.13 30.32 31.93
C ALA A 477 1.93 29.06 32.23
N ILE A 478 2.50 28.96 33.40
CA ILE A 478 3.19 27.79 33.93
C ILE A 478 2.70 27.60 35.39
N LEU A 479 2.10 26.43 35.65
CA LEU A 479 1.78 26.00 37.01
C LEU A 479 2.75 24.89 37.41
N SER A 480 3.51 25.09 38.47
CA SER A 480 4.42 24.10 39.06
C SER A 480 4.07 23.91 40.54
N ASN A 481 3.43 22.78 40.85
CA ASN A 481 2.77 22.56 42.14
C ASN A 481 1.75 23.67 42.43
N GLU A 482 1.99 24.52 43.42
CA GLU A 482 1.12 25.63 43.81
C GLU A 482 1.65 27.01 43.33
N LEU A 483 2.77 27.04 42.58
CA LEU A 483 3.34 28.25 42.04
C LEU A 483 2.84 28.49 40.61
N LEU A 484 2.07 29.56 40.42
CA LEU A 484 1.59 30.02 39.12
C LEU A 484 2.45 31.17 38.62
N THR A 485 2.93 31.05 37.35
CA THR A 485 3.57 32.14 36.62
C THR A 485 2.75 32.49 35.40
N LEU A 486 2.35 33.75 35.23
CA LEU A 486 1.62 34.27 34.08
C LEU A 486 2.45 35.35 33.37
N SER A 487 2.41 35.35 32.05
CA SER A 487 3.04 36.39 31.26
C SER A 487 2.16 36.78 30.06
N TYR A 488 1.77 38.09 29.98
CA TYR A 488 0.88 38.59 28.93
C TYR A 488 1.10 40.09 28.67
N GLN A 489 0.61 40.56 27.52
CA GLN A 489 0.57 41.97 27.15
C GLN A 489 -0.86 42.49 27.38
N ALA A 490 -1.05 43.36 28.33
CA ALA A 490 -2.38 43.83 28.72
C ALA A 490 -3.03 44.78 27.71
N ASP A 491 -2.24 45.55 26.95
CA ASP A 491 -2.67 46.43 25.88
C ASP A 491 -1.72 46.30 24.69
N LYS A 492 -2.24 46.07 23.50
CA LYS A 492 -1.45 45.99 22.27
C LYS A 492 -0.71 47.29 21.92
N LYS A 493 -1.16 48.43 22.48
CA LYS A 493 -0.56 49.75 22.29
C LYS A 493 0.60 50.04 23.24
N VAL A 494 0.72 49.26 24.31
CA VAL A 494 1.80 49.42 25.30
C VAL A 494 2.87 48.38 25.05
N THR A 495 4.08 48.82 24.74
CA THR A 495 5.22 47.92 24.57
C THR A 495 5.64 47.34 25.92
N GLY A 496 5.75 46.01 26.00
CA GLY A 496 6.20 45.29 27.18
C GLY A 496 5.20 44.24 27.69
N THR A 497 5.66 43.41 28.60
CA THR A 497 4.94 42.25 29.10
C THR A 497 4.74 42.34 30.59
N THR A 498 3.50 42.18 31.04
CA THR A 498 3.21 41.97 32.49
C THR A 498 3.56 40.52 32.83
N ARG A 499 4.34 40.31 33.90
CA ARG A 499 4.71 39.00 34.41
C ARG A 499 4.25 38.92 35.87
N LEU A 500 3.46 37.90 36.20
CA LEU A 500 2.94 37.69 37.56
C LEU A 500 3.42 36.33 38.04
N THR A 501 4.00 36.26 39.23
CA THR A 501 4.40 34.99 39.88
C THR A 501 3.82 34.97 41.30
N GLY A 502 3.09 33.92 41.64
CA GLY A 502 2.43 33.83 42.95
C GLY A 502 2.06 32.41 43.32
N TRP A 503 1.86 32.23 44.60
CA TRP A 503 1.52 30.96 45.22
C TRP A 503 0.01 30.86 45.49
N LEU A 504 -0.52 29.64 45.34
CA LEU A 504 -1.86 29.31 45.75
C LEU A 504 -1.92 29.09 47.29
N THR A 505 -2.69 29.90 47.98
CA THR A 505 -2.97 29.72 49.42
C THR A 505 -4.49 29.70 49.62
N GLY A 506 -5.04 28.52 49.86
CA GLY A 506 -6.49 28.32 49.91
C GLY A 506 -7.16 28.62 48.57
N THR A 507 -7.94 29.71 48.52
CA THR A 507 -8.66 30.16 47.30
C THR A 507 -8.04 31.41 46.67
N THR A 508 -6.88 31.80 47.08
CA THR A 508 -6.21 33.03 46.63
C THR A 508 -4.85 32.72 46.04
N LEU A 509 -4.59 33.23 44.84
CA LEU A 509 -3.28 33.29 44.23
C LEU A 509 -2.66 34.66 44.57
N SER A 510 -1.47 34.71 45.18
CA SER A 510 -0.83 35.96 45.52
C SER A 510 0.69 35.91 45.39
N GLY A 511 1.30 37.05 45.07
CA GLY A 511 2.75 37.13 44.91
C GLY A 511 3.22 38.48 44.33
N GLU A 512 4.32 38.46 43.64
CA GLU A 512 4.92 39.64 43.00
C GLU A 512 4.77 39.60 41.45
N GLY A 513 4.55 40.76 40.86
CA GLY A 513 4.48 40.96 39.42
C GLY A 513 5.45 42.05 38.99
N ILE A 514 5.85 41.99 37.72
CA ILE A 514 6.66 43.00 37.03
C ILE A 514 5.80 43.57 35.89
N LEU A 515 5.57 44.89 35.95
CA LEU A 515 4.85 45.62 34.91
C LEU A 515 5.72 45.92 33.71
N PRO A 516 5.13 46.33 32.55
CA PRO A 516 5.88 46.68 31.35
C PRO A 516 6.94 47.76 31.52
N ASN A 517 6.77 48.67 32.49
CA ASN A 517 7.73 49.70 32.83
C ASN A 517 8.84 49.24 33.80
N GLY A 518 8.92 47.97 34.13
CA GLY A 518 9.89 47.36 35.02
C GLY A 518 9.56 47.48 36.51
N ALA A 519 8.47 48.11 36.91
CA ALA A 519 8.07 48.24 38.32
C ALA A 519 7.65 46.87 38.91
N ALA A 520 8.22 46.55 40.06
CA ALA A 520 7.80 45.41 40.86
C ALA A 520 6.56 45.80 41.70
N VAL A 521 5.50 45.01 41.64
CA VAL A 521 4.21 45.31 42.30
C VAL A 521 3.61 44.04 42.91
N PRO A 522 2.92 44.16 44.05
CA PRO A 522 2.13 43.04 44.56
C PRO A 522 0.93 42.75 43.67
N TRP A 523 0.55 41.46 43.53
CA TRP A 523 -0.68 41.07 42.88
C TRP A 523 -1.39 39.97 43.69
N ASN A 524 -2.68 39.89 43.53
CA ASN A 524 -3.48 38.77 44.02
C ASN A 524 -4.63 38.47 43.07
N ALA A 525 -5.13 37.24 43.13
CA ALA A 525 -6.34 36.83 42.43
C ALA A 525 -7.15 35.96 43.40
N THR A 526 -8.33 36.44 43.76
CA THR A 526 -9.23 35.76 44.72
C THR A 526 -10.34 35.05 43.94
N LEU A 527 -10.57 33.76 44.24
CA LEU A 527 -11.60 32.94 43.62
C LEU A 527 -13.00 33.52 43.96
N THR A 528 -13.74 33.90 42.90
CA THR A 528 -15.12 34.42 43.03
C THR A 528 -16.14 33.37 42.64
N GLN A 529 -15.79 32.48 41.68
CA GLN A 529 -16.66 31.42 41.23
C GLN A 529 -15.85 30.17 40.92
N LYS A 530 -16.19 29.04 41.56
CA LYS A 530 -15.60 27.74 41.21
C LYS A 530 -16.00 27.31 39.80
N PHE A 531 -15.12 26.62 39.14
CA PHE A 531 -15.42 25.98 37.85
C PHE A 531 -16.58 24.99 38.04
N GLN A 532 -17.61 25.15 37.25
CA GLN A 532 -18.73 24.19 37.19
C GLN A 532 -18.53 23.37 35.91
N GLN A 533 -18.25 22.10 36.08
CA GLN A 533 -18.21 21.18 34.97
C GLN A 533 -19.66 20.99 34.46
N THR A 534 -19.97 21.45 33.28
CA THR A 534 -21.22 21.09 32.62
C THR A 534 -21.24 19.57 32.52
N ALA A 535 -22.23 18.91 33.12
CA ALA A 535 -22.36 17.46 33.02
C ALA A 535 -22.32 17.08 31.56
N ALA A 536 -21.32 16.30 31.18
CA ALA A 536 -21.29 15.71 29.83
C ALA A 536 -22.57 14.88 29.69
N ALA A 537 -23.32 15.11 28.61
CA ALA A 537 -24.47 14.29 28.31
C ALA A 537 -24.03 12.82 28.32
N ASP A 538 -24.74 12.00 29.08
CA ASP A 538 -24.49 10.58 29.28
C ASP A 538 -24.55 9.89 27.90
N THR A 539 -23.41 9.66 27.26
CA THR A 539 -23.29 9.03 25.94
C THR A 539 -23.28 7.51 26.08
N THR A 540 -24.33 6.98 26.63
CA THR A 540 -24.64 5.56 26.56
C THR A 540 -25.13 5.23 25.15
N THR A 541 -24.28 4.64 24.34
CA THR A 541 -24.40 4.17 22.94
C THR A 541 -24.03 5.24 21.90
N ILE A 542 -22.76 5.25 21.53
CA ILE A 542 -22.29 5.94 20.30
C ILE A 542 -22.93 5.21 19.11
N LYS A 543 -23.93 5.83 18.48
CA LYS A 543 -24.44 5.36 17.20
C LYS A 543 -23.32 5.58 16.17
N PRO A 544 -22.85 4.53 15.49
CA PRO A 544 -21.80 4.70 14.48
C PRO A 544 -22.20 5.75 13.45
N LYS A 545 -21.26 6.57 13.05
CA LYS A 545 -21.50 7.57 11.97
C LYS A 545 -21.88 6.84 10.69
N GLU A 546 -22.97 7.27 10.07
CA GLU A 546 -23.40 6.74 8.78
C GLU A 546 -22.46 7.22 7.67
N THR A 547 -21.99 6.27 6.87
CA THR A 547 -21.11 6.50 5.70
C THR A 547 -21.84 6.08 4.44
N GLY A 548 -21.40 6.63 3.29
CA GLY A 548 -21.92 6.20 1.99
C GLY A 548 -21.50 4.76 1.63
N PRO A 549 -22.06 4.21 0.53
CA PRO A 549 -21.72 2.86 0.09
C PRO A 549 -20.29 2.76 -0.44
N ILE A 550 -19.70 1.55 -0.33
CA ILE A 550 -18.44 1.19 -0.97
C ILE A 550 -18.74 0.82 -2.42
N LEU A 551 -17.96 1.36 -3.37
CA LEU A 551 -18.09 1.10 -4.80
C LEU A 551 -16.98 0.15 -5.28
N TYR A 552 -17.32 -0.69 -6.26
CA TYR A 552 -16.40 -1.62 -6.92
C TYR A 552 -16.35 -1.34 -8.44
N PRO A 553 -15.20 -0.90 -8.99
CA PRO A 553 -13.99 -0.45 -8.26
C PRO A 553 -14.27 0.87 -7.49
N PHE A 554 -13.36 1.22 -6.59
CA PHE A 554 -13.52 2.39 -5.71
C PHE A 554 -13.15 3.70 -6.43
N VAL A 555 -13.81 3.95 -7.55
CA VAL A 555 -13.66 5.15 -8.40
C VAL A 555 -15.02 5.56 -8.95
N GLY A 556 -15.05 6.61 -9.73
CA GLY A 556 -16.28 6.99 -10.49
C GLY A 556 -16.80 5.82 -11.34
N PHE A 557 -18.10 5.74 -11.55
CA PHE A 557 -18.81 4.66 -12.29
C PHE A 557 -18.69 3.25 -11.66
N GLY A 558 -18.15 3.11 -10.44
CA GLY A 558 -18.15 1.85 -9.70
C GLY A 558 -19.56 1.36 -9.40
N ASN A 559 -19.70 0.08 -9.08
CA ASN A 559 -20.95 -0.57 -8.72
C ASN A 559 -20.95 -0.91 -7.22
N GLU A 560 -22.09 -0.81 -6.54
CA GLU A 560 -22.24 -1.33 -5.16
C GLU A 560 -22.17 -2.86 -5.14
N GLN A 561 -22.62 -3.50 -6.23
CA GLN A 561 -22.57 -4.94 -6.43
C GLN A 561 -22.06 -5.24 -7.85
N LEU A 562 -21.23 -6.27 -7.97
CA LEU A 562 -20.73 -6.69 -9.27
C LEU A 562 -21.87 -7.24 -10.15
N PRO A 563 -21.84 -6.94 -11.47
CA PRO A 563 -22.75 -7.56 -12.43
C PRO A 563 -22.63 -9.09 -12.39
N LYS A 564 -23.76 -9.77 -12.54
CA LYS A 564 -23.82 -11.23 -12.55
C LYS A 564 -24.23 -11.72 -13.94
N SER A 565 -23.77 -12.92 -14.30
CA SER A 565 -24.22 -13.59 -15.51
C SER A 565 -25.72 -13.84 -15.46
N GLU A 566 -26.40 -13.46 -16.54
CA GLU A 566 -27.85 -13.60 -16.68
C GLU A 566 -28.19 -14.63 -17.79
N THR A 567 -29.36 -15.26 -17.68
CA THR A 567 -29.93 -16.00 -18.80
C THR A 567 -30.65 -15.02 -19.71
N LEU A 568 -30.22 -14.92 -20.97
CA LEU A 568 -30.73 -13.94 -21.93
C LEU A 568 -31.14 -14.60 -23.22
N LEU A 569 -32.18 -14.07 -23.86
CA LEU A 569 -32.54 -14.30 -25.25
C LEU A 569 -32.51 -12.96 -25.99
N ILE A 570 -31.52 -12.77 -26.88
CA ILE A 570 -31.43 -11.61 -27.75
C ILE A 570 -32.13 -12.02 -29.06
N LYS A 571 -33.21 -11.29 -29.46
CA LYS A 571 -34.06 -11.65 -30.58
C LYS A 571 -33.90 -10.70 -31.77
N ASN A 572 -34.12 -11.24 -32.97
CA ASN A 572 -34.28 -10.49 -34.20
C ASN A 572 -33.12 -9.55 -34.56
N ALA A 573 -31.89 -9.82 -34.08
CA ALA A 573 -30.72 -9.01 -34.39
C ALA A 573 -30.08 -9.39 -35.75
N THR A 574 -29.33 -8.47 -36.34
CA THR A 574 -28.33 -8.79 -37.36
C THR A 574 -27.08 -9.33 -36.64
N VAL A 575 -26.84 -10.64 -36.69
CA VAL A 575 -25.80 -11.33 -35.93
C VAL A 575 -24.56 -11.54 -36.81
N TRP A 576 -23.43 -10.93 -36.40
CA TRP A 576 -22.10 -11.09 -37.01
C TRP A 576 -21.41 -12.28 -36.37
N THR A 577 -21.48 -13.45 -37.01
CA THR A 577 -21.01 -14.68 -36.35
C THR A 577 -19.50 -14.79 -36.29
N ASN A 578 -18.76 -14.24 -37.23
CA ASN A 578 -17.33 -14.49 -37.50
C ASN A 578 -17.01 -15.97 -37.79
N GLU A 579 -18.03 -16.77 -38.11
CA GLU A 579 -17.94 -18.20 -38.48
C GLU A 579 -18.36 -18.35 -39.93
N LYS A 580 -18.39 -19.59 -40.44
CA LYS A 580 -18.77 -19.88 -41.80
C LYS A 580 -20.19 -19.48 -42.21
N GLU A 581 -21.05 -19.29 -41.24
CA GLU A 581 -22.44 -18.85 -41.38
C GLU A 581 -22.55 -17.36 -41.79
N GLY A 582 -21.46 -16.59 -41.65
CA GLY A 582 -21.39 -15.16 -41.99
C GLY A 582 -22.33 -14.29 -41.14
N ILE A 583 -22.96 -13.30 -41.78
CA ILE A 583 -23.89 -12.37 -41.11
C ILE A 583 -25.32 -12.91 -41.24
N LEU A 584 -25.96 -13.22 -40.11
CA LEU A 584 -27.32 -13.75 -40.03
C LEU A 584 -28.32 -12.61 -39.78
N GLN A 585 -29.31 -12.46 -40.67
CA GLN A 585 -30.38 -11.46 -40.54
C GLN A 585 -31.54 -12.00 -39.67
N ASN A 586 -32.09 -11.14 -38.81
CA ASN A 586 -33.20 -11.50 -37.92
C ASN A 586 -32.94 -12.81 -37.15
N ALA A 587 -31.80 -12.93 -36.57
CA ALA A 587 -31.39 -14.11 -35.79
C ALA A 587 -31.45 -13.86 -34.27
N ASP A 588 -31.58 -14.97 -33.56
CA ASP A 588 -31.66 -15.00 -32.10
C ASP A 588 -30.40 -15.65 -31.51
N VAL A 589 -29.98 -15.15 -30.33
CA VAL A 589 -28.85 -15.73 -29.56
C VAL A 589 -29.31 -15.97 -28.12
N ILE A 590 -29.07 -17.19 -27.63
CA ILE A 590 -29.33 -17.56 -26.22
C ILE A 590 -28.02 -17.59 -25.45
N VAL A 591 -27.99 -16.88 -24.32
CA VAL A 591 -26.91 -16.88 -23.33
C VAL A 591 -27.39 -17.54 -22.04
N GLN A 592 -26.62 -18.50 -21.53
CA GLN A 592 -26.84 -19.14 -20.22
C GLN A 592 -25.50 -19.48 -19.56
N ASN A 593 -25.38 -19.27 -18.25
CA ASN A 593 -24.19 -19.61 -17.47
C ASN A 593 -22.90 -19.04 -18.06
N GLY A 594 -22.94 -17.80 -18.55
CA GLY A 594 -21.78 -17.13 -19.12
C GLY A 594 -21.38 -17.57 -20.52
N LYS A 595 -22.15 -18.48 -21.16
CA LYS A 595 -21.85 -19.05 -22.47
C LYS A 595 -22.97 -18.76 -23.47
N ILE A 596 -22.59 -18.71 -24.76
CA ILE A 596 -23.52 -18.77 -25.88
C ILE A 596 -23.97 -20.23 -25.99
N THR A 597 -25.27 -20.49 -25.88
CA THR A 597 -25.81 -21.86 -25.94
C THR A 597 -26.46 -22.18 -27.27
N LYS A 598 -27.11 -21.20 -27.91
CA LYS A 598 -27.75 -21.38 -29.22
C LYS A 598 -27.68 -20.11 -30.07
N VAL A 599 -27.52 -20.28 -31.37
CA VAL A 599 -27.64 -19.24 -32.41
C VAL A 599 -28.57 -19.75 -33.46
N GLY A 600 -29.55 -18.97 -33.88
CA GLY A 600 -30.53 -19.41 -34.92
C GLY A 600 -31.69 -18.44 -35.07
N LYS A 601 -32.78 -18.88 -35.72
CA LYS A 601 -33.98 -18.06 -35.86
C LYS A 601 -35.11 -18.66 -34.99
N SER A 602 -36.00 -17.79 -34.54
CA SER A 602 -37.23 -18.17 -33.79
C SER A 602 -36.96 -19.08 -32.59
N LEU A 603 -35.90 -18.79 -31.82
CA LEU A 603 -35.53 -19.59 -30.65
C LEU A 603 -36.54 -19.39 -29.51
N ALA A 604 -36.92 -20.48 -28.86
CA ALA A 604 -37.74 -20.41 -27.65
C ALA A 604 -36.91 -19.89 -26.46
N ALA A 605 -37.49 -18.97 -25.70
CA ALA A 605 -36.85 -18.44 -24.49
C ALA A 605 -36.67 -19.54 -23.44
N PRO A 606 -35.47 -19.75 -22.89
CA PRO A 606 -35.28 -20.58 -21.72
C PRO A 606 -36.08 -20.08 -20.51
N SER A 607 -36.41 -20.98 -19.59
CA SER A 607 -37.07 -20.57 -18.34
C SER A 607 -36.26 -19.52 -17.58
N GLY A 608 -36.92 -18.42 -17.15
CA GLY A 608 -36.28 -17.32 -16.45
C GLY A 608 -35.42 -16.41 -17.30
N ALA A 609 -35.39 -16.58 -18.64
CA ALA A 609 -34.61 -15.71 -19.50
C ALA A 609 -35.21 -14.30 -19.64
N LYS A 610 -34.41 -13.29 -19.54
CA LYS A 610 -34.73 -11.93 -20.01
C LYS A 610 -34.68 -11.92 -21.53
N THR A 611 -35.63 -11.27 -22.16
CA THR A 611 -35.67 -11.06 -23.61
C THR A 611 -35.21 -9.66 -23.96
N VAL A 612 -34.23 -9.54 -24.85
CA VAL A 612 -33.75 -8.27 -25.42
C VAL A 612 -34.16 -8.21 -26.88
N ASP A 613 -34.84 -7.13 -27.27
CA ASP A 613 -35.19 -6.89 -28.66
C ASP A 613 -34.01 -6.29 -29.42
N GLY A 614 -33.49 -7.06 -30.39
CA GLY A 614 -32.41 -6.67 -31.28
C GLY A 614 -32.86 -6.21 -32.65
N THR A 615 -34.19 -5.98 -32.86
CA THR A 615 -34.73 -5.55 -34.16
C THR A 615 -34.08 -4.25 -34.62
N GLY A 616 -33.49 -4.25 -35.83
CA GLY A 616 -32.75 -3.13 -36.38
C GLY A 616 -31.36 -2.88 -35.75
N LYS A 617 -30.92 -3.75 -34.85
CA LYS A 617 -29.64 -3.65 -34.18
C LYS A 617 -28.68 -4.75 -34.66
N HIS A 618 -27.38 -4.54 -34.42
CA HIS A 618 -26.34 -5.50 -34.74
C HIS A 618 -25.77 -6.13 -33.46
N LEU A 619 -25.65 -7.45 -33.47
CA LEU A 619 -25.01 -8.21 -32.39
C LEU A 619 -23.70 -8.80 -32.90
N THR A 620 -22.62 -8.49 -32.19
CA THR A 620 -21.27 -8.98 -32.51
C THR A 620 -20.66 -9.70 -31.31
N SER A 621 -19.60 -10.49 -31.54
CA SER A 621 -18.66 -10.80 -30.46
C SER A 621 -17.98 -9.52 -30.00
N GLY A 622 -17.53 -9.49 -28.73
CA GLY A 622 -16.77 -8.38 -28.20
C GLY A 622 -15.48 -8.14 -28.95
N ILE A 623 -15.08 -6.87 -29.01
CA ILE A 623 -13.77 -6.46 -29.53
C ILE A 623 -12.67 -6.94 -28.58
N ILE A 624 -11.57 -7.40 -29.14
CA ILE A 624 -10.34 -7.80 -28.43
C ILE A 624 -9.22 -6.87 -28.89
N ASP A 625 -8.69 -6.07 -27.97
CA ASP A 625 -7.53 -5.25 -28.25
C ASP A 625 -6.24 -6.08 -28.08
N GLU A 626 -5.54 -6.34 -29.17
CA GLU A 626 -4.36 -7.21 -29.20
C GLU A 626 -3.14 -6.52 -28.53
N HIS A 627 -3.13 -5.20 -28.43
CA HIS A 627 -2.04 -4.44 -27.84
C HIS A 627 -2.57 -3.27 -27.01
N SER A 628 -2.46 -3.38 -25.71
CA SER A 628 -2.97 -2.38 -24.76
C SER A 628 -2.04 -2.20 -23.56
N HIS A 629 -2.09 -1.00 -22.97
CA HIS A 629 -1.39 -0.65 -21.75
C HIS A 629 -2.34 -0.11 -20.67
N ILE A 630 -3.66 -0.26 -20.80
CA ILE A 630 -4.63 0.07 -19.76
C ILE A 630 -4.54 -0.89 -18.59
N ALA A 631 -5.22 -0.59 -17.52
CA ALA A 631 -5.31 -1.45 -16.34
C ALA A 631 -3.95 -1.87 -15.76
N LEU A 632 -2.94 -1.01 -15.80
CA LEU A 632 -1.60 -1.28 -15.32
C LEU A 632 -1.10 -0.16 -14.40
N PHE A 633 -0.45 -0.54 -13.30
CA PHE A 633 0.25 0.42 -12.43
C PHE A 633 1.56 0.91 -13.05
N THR A 634 2.22 0.08 -13.85
CA THR A 634 3.47 0.38 -14.56
C THR A 634 3.57 -0.52 -15.79
N ILE A 635 4.26 -0.07 -16.83
CA ILE A 635 4.37 -0.80 -18.10
C ILE A 635 5.79 -1.27 -18.42
N ASN A 636 6.84 -0.67 -17.83
CA ASN A 636 8.22 -0.99 -18.15
C ASN A 636 9.04 -1.42 -16.94
N GLU A 637 9.88 -2.43 -17.11
CA GLU A 637 11.08 -2.67 -16.31
C GLU A 637 12.32 -2.39 -17.18
N GLY A 638 12.74 -1.14 -17.20
CA GLY A 638 13.81 -0.68 -18.10
C GLY A 638 15.23 -0.85 -17.54
N GLY A 639 15.38 -1.36 -16.32
CA GLY A 639 16.66 -1.40 -15.60
C GLY A 639 17.71 -2.34 -16.19
N GLN A 640 17.31 -3.29 -17.03
CA GLN A 640 18.20 -4.28 -17.66
C GLN A 640 17.84 -4.56 -19.12
N THR A 641 18.74 -5.24 -19.85
CA THR A 641 18.60 -5.50 -21.29
C THR A 641 17.48 -6.48 -21.61
N SER A 642 17.33 -7.52 -20.80
CA SER A 642 16.23 -8.47 -20.82
C SER A 642 15.51 -8.40 -19.48
N SER A 643 14.19 -8.35 -19.51
CA SER A 643 13.30 -8.39 -18.33
C SER A 643 12.26 -9.51 -18.45
N ALA A 644 12.65 -10.65 -19.04
CA ALA A 644 11.75 -11.80 -19.26
C ALA A 644 11.20 -12.40 -17.95
N GLU A 645 11.82 -12.11 -16.81
CA GLU A 645 11.38 -12.53 -15.47
C GLU A 645 10.17 -11.78 -14.95
N VAL A 646 9.91 -10.55 -15.42
CA VAL A 646 8.78 -9.75 -14.93
C VAL A 646 7.45 -10.19 -15.58
N ARG A 647 6.34 -9.97 -14.85
CA ARG A 647 5.00 -10.36 -15.30
C ARG A 647 4.05 -9.18 -15.21
N MET A 648 3.38 -8.86 -16.30
CA MET A 648 2.33 -7.82 -16.31
C MET A 648 1.18 -8.17 -15.38
N SER A 649 0.89 -9.46 -15.20
CA SER A 649 -0.13 -9.94 -14.25
C SER A 649 0.14 -9.59 -12.79
N ASP A 650 1.36 -9.17 -12.42
CA ASP A 650 1.67 -8.72 -11.05
C ASP A 650 1.32 -7.25 -10.80
N VAL A 651 1.06 -6.50 -11.87
CA VAL A 651 0.82 -5.05 -11.81
C VAL A 651 -0.50 -4.61 -12.46
N VAL A 652 -1.44 -5.52 -12.63
CA VAL A 652 -2.79 -5.17 -13.11
C VAL A 652 -3.48 -4.24 -12.10
N ASN A 653 -4.09 -3.17 -12.62
CA ASN A 653 -4.86 -2.15 -11.90
C ASN A 653 -6.35 -2.25 -12.23
N PRO A 654 -7.16 -2.91 -11.40
CA PRO A 654 -8.60 -3.03 -11.64
C PRO A 654 -9.40 -1.72 -11.49
N ASP A 655 -8.79 -0.67 -10.91
CA ASP A 655 -9.44 0.62 -10.69
C ASP A 655 -9.24 1.60 -11.88
N ASP A 656 -8.55 1.17 -12.94
CA ASP A 656 -8.35 2.02 -14.11
C ASP A 656 -9.66 2.27 -14.86
N VAL A 657 -10.10 3.51 -14.89
CA VAL A 657 -11.34 3.95 -15.56
C VAL A 657 -11.36 3.61 -17.06
N ASN A 658 -10.20 3.43 -17.68
CA ASN A 658 -10.11 3.04 -19.08
C ASN A 658 -10.75 1.67 -19.35
N ILE A 659 -10.82 0.79 -18.37
CA ILE A 659 -11.60 -0.47 -18.46
C ILE A 659 -13.06 -0.16 -18.78
N TYR A 660 -13.68 0.75 -18.04
CA TYR A 660 -15.09 1.14 -18.24
C TYR A 660 -15.29 1.91 -19.55
N ARG A 661 -14.37 2.81 -19.88
CA ARG A 661 -14.39 3.59 -21.12
C ARG A 661 -14.29 2.69 -22.36
N GLN A 662 -13.46 1.64 -22.32
CA GLN A 662 -13.33 0.70 -23.41
C GLN A 662 -14.55 -0.23 -23.51
N LEU A 663 -15.14 -0.67 -22.40
CA LEU A 663 -16.43 -1.37 -22.41
C LEU A 663 -17.52 -0.55 -23.11
N ALA A 664 -17.55 0.79 -22.91
CA ALA A 664 -18.46 1.70 -23.62
C ALA A 664 -18.17 1.78 -25.13
N GLY A 665 -16.99 1.36 -25.60
CA GLY A 665 -16.59 1.20 -26.99
C GLY A 665 -16.78 -0.21 -27.55
N GLY A 666 -17.26 -1.16 -26.72
CA GLY A 666 -17.48 -2.55 -27.16
C GLY A 666 -16.28 -3.48 -26.99
N VAL A 667 -15.22 -3.05 -26.32
CA VAL A 667 -14.06 -3.89 -25.98
C VAL A 667 -14.41 -4.79 -24.80
N THR A 668 -14.15 -6.08 -24.91
CA THR A 668 -14.42 -7.06 -23.85
C THR A 668 -13.18 -7.71 -23.28
N ALA A 669 -12.06 -7.63 -23.99
CA ALA A 669 -10.78 -8.17 -23.56
C ALA A 669 -9.61 -7.35 -24.13
N SER A 670 -8.51 -7.32 -23.40
CA SER A 670 -7.29 -6.60 -23.78
C SER A 670 -6.04 -7.41 -23.44
N HIS A 671 -5.07 -7.43 -24.35
CA HIS A 671 -3.77 -8.01 -24.15
C HIS A 671 -2.82 -6.95 -23.58
N LEU A 672 -2.44 -7.11 -22.33
CA LEU A 672 -1.62 -6.18 -21.58
C LEU A 672 -0.14 -6.48 -21.79
N LEU A 673 0.54 -5.61 -22.49
CA LEU A 673 1.92 -5.81 -22.88
C LEU A 673 2.89 -5.00 -22.01
N HIS A 674 4.09 -5.53 -21.83
CA HIS A 674 5.23 -4.74 -21.39
C HIS A 674 5.54 -3.65 -22.41
N GLY A 675 5.93 -2.46 -22.01
CA GLY A 675 6.37 -1.42 -22.92
C GLY A 675 7.62 -1.84 -23.73
N SER A 676 8.03 -1.00 -24.66
CA SER A 676 9.11 -1.36 -25.62
C SER A 676 10.52 -0.96 -25.15
N ALA A 677 10.75 -0.84 -23.83
CA ALA A 677 12.04 -0.40 -23.30
C ALA A 677 13.21 -1.40 -23.47
N ASN A 678 12.92 -2.70 -23.65
CA ASN A 678 13.88 -3.80 -23.67
C ASN A 678 13.74 -4.61 -24.95
N SER A 679 14.87 -5.13 -25.49
CA SER A 679 14.83 -6.06 -26.62
C SER A 679 14.02 -7.31 -26.27
N ILE A 680 14.22 -7.85 -25.07
CA ILE A 680 13.42 -8.90 -24.47
C ILE A 680 12.70 -8.28 -23.25
N GLY A 681 11.41 -8.04 -23.40
CA GLY A 681 10.58 -7.44 -22.35
C GLY A 681 9.92 -8.47 -21.45
N GLY A 682 8.91 -8.03 -20.70
CA GLY A 682 8.21 -8.85 -19.70
C GLY A 682 7.14 -9.78 -20.27
N GLN A 683 6.75 -10.77 -19.47
CA GLN A 683 5.65 -11.68 -19.73
C GLN A 683 4.33 -10.88 -19.70
N SER A 684 3.57 -10.96 -20.79
CA SER A 684 2.32 -10.24 -20.96
C SER A 684 1.16 -10.90 -20.18
N ALA A 685 0.04 -10.20 -20.08
CA ALA A 685 -1.18 -10.73 -19.48
C ALA A 685 -2.38 -10.42 -20.37
N MET A 686 -3.32 -11.34 -20.48
CA MET A 686 -4.60 -11.07 -21.10
C MET A 686 -5.67 -10.92 -20.04
N ILE A 687 -6.50 -9.88 -20.15
CA ILE A 687 -7.62 -9.64 -19.23
C ILE A 687 -8.94 -9.61 -19.97
N LYS A 688 -10.01 -10.03 -19.27
CA LYS A 688 -11.38 -9.68 -19.61
C LYS A 688 -11.79 -8.42 -18.85
N LEU A 689 -12.47 -7.50 -19.53
CA LEU A 689 -12.84 -6.19 -18.97
C LEU A 689 -14.03 -6.32 -18.01
N LYS A 690 -13.83 -6.94 -16.87
CA LYS A 690 -14.83 -7.13 -15.82
C LYS A 690 -14.76 -5.98 -14.81
N TRP A 691 -15.39 -4.85 -15.13
CA TRP A 691 -15.35 -3.62 -14.31
C TRP A 691 -15.81 -3.85 -12.87
N GLY A 692 -14.92 -3.64 -11.91
CA GLY A 692 -15.13 -3.86 -10.47
C GLY A 692 -14.66 -5.20 -9.93
N ALA A 693 -14.40 -6.18 -10.79
CA ALA A 693 -13.87 -7.48 -10.39
C ALA A 693 -12.43 -7.38 -9.84
N SER A 694 -11.97 -8.40 -9.18
CA SER A 694 -10.60 -8.51 -8.70
C SER A 694 -9.62 -8.77 -9.87
N GLN A 695 -8.33 -8.50 -9.61
CA GLN A 695 -7.26 -8.80 -10.56
C GLN A 695 -7.29 -10.27 -11.02
N SER A 696 -7.47 -11.21 -10.10
CA SER A 696 -7.49 -12.64 -10.38
C SER A 696 -8.69 -13.09 -11.22
N GLU A 697 -9.83 -12.39 -11.11
CA GLU A 697 -11.02 -12.67 -11.91
C GLU A 697 -10.94 -12.09 -13.33
N MET A 698 -10.11 -11.08 -13.53
CA MET A 698 -9.90 -10.43 -14.84
C MET A 698 -8.87 -11.16 -15.67
N VAL A 699 -7.76 -11.61 -15.08
CA VAL A 699 -6.63 -12.22 -15.79
C VAL A 699 -6.97 -13.62 -16.30
N LEU A 700 -6.60 -13.91 -17.56
CA LEU A 700 -6.65 -15.24 -18.15
C LEU A 700 -5.29 -15.94 -17.95
N PRO A 701 -5.15 -16.85 -16.98
CA PRO A 701 -3.84 -17.40 -16.59
C PRO A 701 -3.23 -18.34 -17.63
N ASP A 702 -4.05 -18.90 -18.51
CA ASP A 702 -3.62 -19.87 -19.53
C ASP A 702 -2.98 -19.22 -20.76
N VAL A 703 -3.09 -17.90 -20.92
CA VAL A 703 -2.50 -17.14 -22.02
C VAL A 703 -1.06 -16.80 -21.69
N LYS A 704 -0.12 -17.54 -22.26
CA LYS A 704 1.31 -17.35 -22.05
C LYS A 704 1.95 -16.63 -23.22
N THR A 705 2.12 -15.32 -23.08
CA THR A 705 2.77 -14.46 -24.08
C THR A 705 3.92 -13.67 -23.44
N ILE A 706 4.78 -13.10 -24.27
CA ILE A 706 5.90 -12.25 -23.85
C ILE A 706 6.14 -11.16 -24.90
N LYS A 707 6.47 -9.96 -24.43
CA LYS A 707 6.79 -8.83 -25.31
C LYS A 707 8.27 -8.84 -25.68
N PHE A 708 8.54 -8.79 -26.98
CA PHE A 708 9.86 -8.41 -27.54
C PHE A 708 9.77 -7.04 -28.19
N ALA A 709 10.89 -6.40 -28.43
CA ALA A 709 10.91 -5.11 -29.11
C ALA A 709 12.16 -4.92 -29.99
N LEU A 710 11.93 -4.26 -31.12
CA LEU A 710 12.91 -3.80 -32.07
C LEU A 710 12.90 -2.26 -32.11
N GLY A 711 13.72 -1.65 -32.94
CA GLY A 711 13.67 -0.24 -33.25
C GLY A 711 14.45 0.66 -32.28
N GLU A 712 14.00 1.91 -32.22
CA GLU A 712 14.71 2.96 -31.47
C GLU A 712 14.45 2.92 -29.97
N ASN A 713 13.28 2.42 -29.55
CA ASN A 713 12.89 2.42 -28.14
C ASN A 713 13.83 1.58 -27.26
N VAL A 714 14.35 0.46 -27.78
CA VAL A 714 15.23 -0.45 -27.02
C VAL A 714 16.69 0.02 -26.94
N LYS A 715 17.06 1.00 -27.75
CA LYS A 715 18.42 1.58 -27.75
C LYS A 715 18.52 2.70 -26.73
N GLN A 716 19.28 2.52 -25.70
CA GLN A 716 19.48 3.59 -24.72
C GLN A 716 20.13 4.86 -25.27
N SER A 717 20.72 4.81 -26.44
CA SER A 717 21.23 6.00 -27.12
C SER A 717 20.20 7.11 -27.32
N ASN A 718 18.90 6.75 -27.32
CA ASN A 718 17.80 7.69 -27.51
C ASN A 718 17.19 8.20 -26.18
N TRP A 719 17.60 7.66 -25.00
CA TRP A 719 17.01 8.01 -23.72
C TRP A 719 17.64 9.23 -23.02
N GLY A 720 18.52 9.94 -23.70
CA GLY A 720 19.30 11.05 -23.16
C GLY A 720 20.62 10.60 -22.53
N ASP A 721 21.50 11.56 -22.27
CA ASP A 721 22.91 11.28 -21.87
C ASP A 721 23.03 10.64 -20.48
N VAL A 722 22.12 10.95 -19.58
CA VAL A 722 22.14 10.42 -18.19
C VAL A 722 21.65 8.97 -18.08
N ALA A 723 20.92 8.49 -19.09
CA ALA A 723 20.32 7.16 -19.08
C ALA A 723 21.12 6.09 -19.85
N ARG A 724 22.27 6.45 -20.46
CA ARG A 724 23.11 5.54 -21.26
C ARG A 724 23.97 4.62 -20.38
N VAL A 725 23.32 3.74 -19.61
CA VAL A 725 24.00 2.90 -18.61
C VAL A 725 23.98 1.41 -18.93
N ARG A 726 23.31 0.99 -20.03
CA ARG A 726 23.25 -0.40 -20.46
C ARG A 726 23.33 -0.58 -21.98
N PHE A 727 23.65 -1.79 -22.41
CA PHE A 727 23.49 -2.32 -23.76
C PHE A 727 22.01 -2.67 -24.03
N PRO A 728 21.50 -2.57 -25.31
CA PRO A 728 22.18 -2.17 -26.55
C PRO A 728 22.12 -0.65 -26.81
N GLN A 729 23.08 -0.16 -27.64
CA GLN A 729 23.12 1.23 -28.11
C GLN A 729 22.83 1.36 -29.62
N THR A 730 22.78 0.22 -30.34
CA THR A 730 22.61 0.15 -31.79
C THR A 730 21.66 -0.97 -32.17
N ARG A 731 21.10 -0.95 -33.41
CA ARG A 731 20.27 -2.03 -33.96
C ARG A 731 21.02 -3.36 -34.06
N MET A 732 22.31 -3.35 -34.40
CA MET A 732 23.19 -4.54 -34.36
C MET A 732 23.29 -5.12 -32.94
N GLY A 733 23.34 -4.24 -31.91
CA GLY A 733 23.34 -4.67 -30.53
C GLY A 733 22.03 -5.34 -30.14
N VAL A 734 20.90 -4.92 -30.69
CA VAL A 734 19.60 -5.57 -30.47
C VAL A 734 19.60 -7.03 -30.96
N GLU A 735 20.16 -7.28 -32.15
CA GLU A 735 20.35 -8.63 -32.67
C GLU A 735 21.19 -9.51 -31.75
N GLN A 736 22.32 -8.95 -31.27
CA GLN A 736 23.21 -9.65 -30.34
C GLN A 736 22.50 -10.03 -29.04
N VAL A 737 21.60 -9.19 -28.50
CA VAL A 737 20.81 -9.51 -27.29
C VAL A 737 20.02 -10.81 -27.48
N TYR A 738 19.37 -10.99 -28.62
CA TYR A 738 18.60 -12.21 -28.87
C TYR A 738 19.51 -13.44 -28.96
N PHE A 739 20.64 -13.36 -29.66
CA PHE A 739 21.59 -14.47 -29.70
C PHE A 739 22.10 -14.85 -28.32
N ASP A 740 22.59 -13.90 -27.54
CA ASP A 740 23.16 -14.14 -26.22
C ASP A 740 22.15 -14.81 -25.26
N HIS A 741 20.95 -14.26 -25.20
CA HIS A 741 19.94 -14.74 -24.23
C HIS A 741 19.39 -16.12 -24.63
N PHE A 742 19.12 -16.36 -25.92
CA PHE A 742 18.63 -17.67 -26.35
C PHE A 742 19.71 -18.76 -26.34
N LEU A 743 20.99 -18.43 -26.55
CA LEU A 743 22.07 -19.40 -26.35
C LEU A 743 22.21 -19.76 -24.84
N ARG A 744 22.14 -18.79 -23.95
CA ARG A 744 22.09 -19.04 -22.50
C ARG A 744 20.87 -19.90 -22.12
N ALA A 745 19.69 -19.58 -22.66
CA ALA A 745 18.47 -20.33 -22.40
C ALA A 745 18.58 -21.80 -22.87
N LYS A 746 19.21 -22.07 -24.01
CA LYS A 746 19.49 -23.43 -24.48
C LYS A 746 20.37 -24.23 -23.55
N GLU A 747 21.47 -23.65 -23.07
CA GLU A 747 22.36 -24.30 -22.09
C GLU A 747 21.67 -24.51 -20.75
N TYR A 748 20.86 -23.56 -20.31
CA TYR A 748 20.02 -23.67 -19.11
C TYR A 748 19.01 -24.83 -19.24
N ALA A 749 18.24 -24.86 -20.32
CA ALA A 749 17.28 -25.93 -20.57
C ALA A 749 17.94 -27.31 -20.65
N LYS A 750 19.12 -27.39 -21.30
CA LYS A 750 19.93 -28.63 -21.37
C LYS A 750 20.38 -29.09 -19.98
N SER A 751 20.81 -28.17 -19.12
CA SER A 751 21.23 -28.47 -17.73
C SER A 751 20.07 -29.05 -16.92
N TRP A 752 18.87 -28.44 -17.00
CA TRP A 752 17.66 -28.96 -16.36
C TRP A 752 17.20 -30.30 -16.93
N LYS A 753 17.26 -30.47 -18.24
CA LYS A 753 16.94 -31.74 -18.89
C LYS A 753 17.87 -32.86 -18.44
N SER A 754 19.18 -32.59 -18.37
CA SER A 754 20.18 -33.52 -17.84
C SER A 754 19.89 -33.91 -16.40
N PHE A 755 19.66 -32.94 -15.52
CA PHE A 755 19.29 -33.17 -14.13
C PHE A 755 18.01 -33.99 -14.02
N ASN A 756 16.97 -33.66 -14.78
CA ASN A 756 15.67 -34.34 -14.75
C ASN A 756 15.72 -35.79 -15.28
N SER A 757 16.65 -36.11 -16.18
CA SER A 757 16.85 -37.45 -16.73
C SER A 757 17.69 -38.37 -15.84
N THR A 758 18.36 -37.82 -14.84
CA THR A 758 19.21 -38.62 -13.91
C THR A 758 18.35 -39.48 -12.99
N SER A 759 18.66 -40.76 -12.89
CA SER A 759 17.90 -41.76 -12.11
C SER A 759 17.92 -41.52 -10.61
N LYS A 760 19.01 -40.93 -10.09
CA LYS A 760 19.14 -40.48 -8.69
C LYS A 760 19.24 -38.98 -8.62
N LYS A 761 18.10 -38.29 -8.44
CA LYS A 761 18.06 -36.84 -8.27
C LYS A 761 18.54 -36.46 -6.88
N VAL A 762 19.75 -35.90 -6.78
CA VAL A 762 20.26 -35.32 -5.55
C VAL A 762 19.97 -33.82 -5.59
N ALA A 763 19.16 -33.34 -4.64
CA ALA A 763 18.73 -31.94 -4.60
C ALA A 763 19.88 -30.91 -4.62
N ALA A 764 21.03 -31.27 -4.01
CA ALA A 764 22.25 -30.48 -4.02
C ALA A 764 22.88 -30.26 -5.41
N ASN A 765 22.52 -31.11 -6.40
CA ASN A 765 23.03 -31.02 -7.79
C ASN A 765 22.02 -30.37 -8.75
N ALA A 766 20.84 -29.93 -8.25
CA ALA A 766 19.89 -29.26 -9.09
C ALA A 766 20.46 -27.91 -9.60
N PRO A 767 20.28 -27.56 -10.88
CA PRO A 767 20.68 -26.27 -11.37
C PRO A 767 20.03 -25.12 -10.57
N ARG A 768 20.70 -23.98 -10.52
CA ARG A 768 20.07 -22.76 -9.99
C ARG A 768 18.88 -22.38 -10.89
N ARG A 769 17.74 -22.14 -10.28
CA ARG A 769 16.59 -21.64 -11.03
C ARG A 769 16.79 -20.18 -11.39
N ASP A 770 16.58 -19.85 -12.65
CA ASP A 770 16.67 -18.51 -13.19
C ASP A 770 15.35 -18.19 -13.91
N ILE A 771 14.55 -17.29 -13.31
CA ILE A 771 13.19 -17.02 -13.79
C ILE A 771 13.18 -16.24 -15.13
N GLU A 772 14.26 -15.55 -15.48
CA GLU A 772 14.48 -14.98 -16.81
C GLU A 772 14.62 -16.10 -17.85
N LEU A 773 15.54 -17.03 -17.59
CA LEU A 773 15.81 -18.15 -18.49
C LEU A 773 14.68 -19.19 -18.54
N ASP A 774 13.87 -19.31 -17.46
CA ASP A 774 12.65 -20.12 -17.48
C ASP A 774 11.70 -19.64 -18.59
N ALA A 775 11.45 -18.31 -18.68
CA ALA A 775 10.56 -17.75 -19.68
C ALA A 775 11.09 -17.96 -21.11
N LEU A 776 12.39 -17.84 -21.32
CA LEU A 776 13.02 -18.09 -22.62
C LEU A 776 13.04 -19.58 -23.00
N ALA A 777 13.21 -20.48 -22.01
CA ALA A 777 13.09 -21.92 -22.23
C ALA A 777 11.66 -22.32 -22.63
N GLU A 778 10.61 -21.71 -22.04
CA GLU A 778 9.22 -21.90 -22.45
C GLU A 778 8.98 -21.50 -23.91
N ILE A 779 9.69 -20.47 -24.42
CA ILE A 779 9.63 -20.09 -25.85
C ILE A 779 10.26 -21.18 -26.73
N LEU A 780 11.43 -21.68 -26.37
CA LEU A 780 12.11 -22.75 -27.10
C LEU A 780 11.28 -24.04 -27.18
N ASP A 781 10.49 -24.31 -26.15
CA ASP A 781 9.58 -25.46 -26.05
C ASP A 781 8.18 -25.18 -26.64
N ASN A 782 7.96 -24.03 -27.29
CA ASN A 782 6.67 -23.56 -27.85
C ASN A 782 5.53 -23.50 -26.81
N GLN A 783 5.84 -23.23 -25.54
CA GLN A 783 4.87 -23.05 -24.47
C GLN A 783 4.52 -21.57 -24.24
N ARG A 784 5.31 -20.64 -24.78
CA ARG A 784 5.11 -19.19 -24.68
C ARG A 784 5.27 -18.54 -26.04
N SER A 785 4.32 -17.67 -26.39
CA SER A 785 4.26 -16.99 -27.69
C SER A 785 4.86 -15.60 -27.61
N ILE A 786 5.60 -15.18 -28.66
CA ILE A 786 6.23 -13.86 -28.76
C ILE A 786 5.31 -12.89 -29.48
N THR A 787 5.03 -11.73 -28.87
CA THR A 787 4.50 -10.54 -29.54
C THR A 787 5.62 -9.50 -29.58
N CYS A 788 6.04 -9.08 -30.77
CA CYS A 788 7.21 -8.23 -30.96
C CYS A 788 6.86 -6.85 -31.52
N HIS A 789 7.14 -5.79 -30.73
CA HIS A 789 7.09 -4.41 -31.21
C HIS A 789 8.06 -4.21 -32.38
N SER A 790 7.60 -3.62 -33.48
CA SER A 790 8.38 -3.51 -34.70
C SER A 790 7.82 -2.45 -35.64
N TYR A 791 8.70 -1.78 -36.39
CA TYR A 791 8.33 -0.80 -37.42
C TYR A 791 9.00 -1.07 -38.74
N VAL A 792 10.33 -1.20 -38.73
CA VAL A 792 11.18 -1.17 -39.93
C VAL A 792 11.44 -2.58 -40.49
N GLN A 793 11.27 -2.75 -41.79
CA GLN A 793 11.38 -4.05 -42.46
C GLN A 793 12.69 -4.79 -42.21
N SER A 794 13.82 -4.08 -42.20
CA SER A 794 15.15 -4.72 -42.05
C SER A 794 15.31 -5.39 -40.69
N GLU A 795 14.75 -4.79 -39.65
CA GLU A 795 14.79 -5.32 -38.29
C GLU A 795 13.83 -6.49 -38.11
N ILE A 796 12.62 -6.39 -38.68
CA ILE A 796 11.64 -7.49 -38.75
C ILE A 796 12.24 -8.70 -39.46
N ASN A 797 12.86 -8.48 -40.62
CA ASN A 797 13.52 -9.54 -41.36
C ASN A 797 14.68 -10.16 -40.58
N MET A 798 15.50 -9.34 -39.94
CA MET A 798 16.59 -9.80 -39.07
C MET A 798 16.05 -10.74 -37.98
N LEU A 799 15.03 -10.34 -37.23
CA LEU A 799 14.49 -11.17 -36.16
C LEU A 799 13.88 -12.49 -36.68
N MET A 800 13.26 -12.50 -37.87
CA MET A 800 12.81 -13.76 -38.52
C MET A 800 13.99 -14.71 -38.78
N HIS A 801 15.13 -14.21 -39.25
CA HIS A 801 16.35 -15.02 -39.47
C HIS A 801 17.00 -15.50 -38.17
N VAL A 802 17.02 -14.66 -37.13
CA VAL A 802 17.46 -15.06 -35.78
C VAL A 802 16.59 -16.20 -35.24
N ALA A 803 15.26 -16.07 -35.39
CA ALA A 803 14.32 -17.12 -34.97
C ALA A 803 14.54 -18.44 -35.71
N ASP A 804 14.76 -18.37 -37.04
CA ASP A 804 15.07 -19.56 -37.89
C ASP A 804 16.38 -20.23 -37.44
N SER A 805 17.42 -19.43 -37.12
CA SER A 805 18.75 -19.90 -36.70
C SER A 805 18.71 -20.53 -35.29
N LEU A 806 17.99 -19.91 -34.38
CA LEU A 806 17.89 -20.35 -33.00
C LEU A 806 16.74 -21.33 -32.75
N LYS A 807 15.91 -21.64 -33.77
CA LYS A 807 14.81 -22.59 -33.70
C LYS A 807 13.72 -22.21 -32.68
N PHE A 808 13.36 -20.96 -32.61
CA PHE A 808 12.15 -20.51 -31.90
C PHE A 808 11.14 -19.91 -32.90
N LYS A 809 9.91 -19.65 -32.44
CA LYS A 809 8.86 -19.08 -33.29
C LYS A 809 8.46 -17.69 -32.81
N ILE A 810 8.28 -16.78 -33.76
CA ILE A 810 7.62 -15.49 -33.52
C ILE A 810 6.13 -15.71 -33.81
N ASN A 811 5.25 -15.31 -32.93
CA ASN A 811 3.81 -15.46 -33.11
C ASN A 811 3.23 -14.23 -33.82
N THR A 812 3.54 -13.05 -33.37
CA THR A 812 2.97 -11.80 -33.89
C THR A 812 4.01 -10.68 -33.88
N PHE A 813 4.09 -9.96 -35.00
CA PHE A 813 4.69 -8.63 -34.98
C PHE A 813 3.61 -7.58 -34.74
N THR A 814 3.79 -6.73 -33.72
CA THR A 814 2.84 -5.69 -33.37
C THR A 814 3.35 -4.32 -33.77
N HIS A 815 2.44 -3.40 -34.09
CA HIS A 815 2.62 -2.14 -34.80
C HIS A 815 3.01 -2.29 -36.25
N ILE A 816 3.91 -3.15 -36.55
CA ILE A 816 4.42 -3.62 -37.88
C ILE A 816 4.07 -2.70 -39.09
N LEU A 817 4.44 -1.42 -39.01
CA LEU A 817 4.03 -0.43 -40.02
C LEU A 817 4.63 -0.63 -41.41
N GLU A 818 5.74 -1.37 -41.54
CA GLU A 818 6.31 -1.82 -42.80
C GLU A 818 6.03 -3.30 -43.10
N GLY A 819 5.01 -3.89 -42.49
CA GLY A 819 4.64 -5.30 -42.69
C GLY A 819 4.30 -5.65 -44.13
N TYR A 820 3.74 -4.70 -44.86
CA TYR A 820 3.41 -4.86 -46.27
C TYR A 820 4.62 -5.24 -47.15
N LYS A 821 5.86 -4.88 -46.73
CA LYS A 821 7.10 -5.22 -47.44
C LYS A 821 7.56 -6.66 -47.20
N LEU A 822 7.05 -7.32 -46.16
CA LEU A 822 7.50 -8.66 -45.71
C LEU A 822 6.36 -9.66 -45.59
N ALA A 823 5.18 -9.31 -46.06
CA ALA A 823 3.95 -10.07 -45.84
C ALA A 823 4.05 -11.52 -46.36
N ASP A 824 4.72 -11.75 -47.51
CA ASP A 824 4.97 -13.09 -48.06
C ASP A 824 5.87 -13.95 -47.17
N GLY A 825 6.93 -13.34 -46.59
CA GLY A 825 7.84 -13.99 -45.65
C GLY A 825 7.18 -14.35 -44.34
N MET A 826 6.29 -13.48 -43.84
CA MET A 826 5.48 -13.72 -42.66
C MET A 826 4.45 -14.83 -42.89
N ALA A 827 3.69 -14.76 -43.96
CA ALA A 827 2.69 -15.77 -44.29
C ALA A 827 3.29 -17.18 -44.42
N LYS A 828 4.46 -17.33 -45.12
CA LYS A 828 5.19 -18.62 -45.22
C LYS A 828 5.59 -19.22 -43.87
N ARG A 829 5.84 -18.37 -42.84
CA ARG A 829 6.22 -18.80 -41.48
C ARG A 829 5.02 -18.93 -40.54
N GLY A 830 3.80 -18.53 -40.96
CA GLY A 830 2.61 -18.47 -40.13
C GLY A 830 2.68 -17.38 -39.04
N ILE A 831 3.42 -16.30 -39.29
CA ILE A 831 3.56 -15.16 -38.39
C ILE A 831 2.41 -14.20 -38.63
N GLY A 832 1.73 -13.76 -37.54
CA GLY A 832 0.68 -12.75 -37.58
C GLY A 832 1.20 -11.32 -37.56
N GLY A 833 0.36 -10.38 -38.00
CA GLY A 833 0.66 -8.96 -37.95
C GLY A 833 -0.46 -8.20 -37.26
N SER A 834 -0.11 -7.39 -36.28
CA SER A 834 -1.04 -6.49 -35.60
C SER A 834 -0.59 -5.05 -35.87
N THR A 835 -1.45 -4.21 -36.46
CA THR A 835 -1.04 -2.90 -36.95
C THR A 835 -2.03 -1.79 -36.60
N PHE A 836 -1.60 -0.53 -36.74
CA PHE A 836 -2.50 0.61 -36.72
C PHE A 836 -3.18 0.79 -38.07
N ALA A 837 -4.35 1.42 -38.08
CA ALA A 837 -5.06 1.70 -39.33
C ALA A 837 -4.46 2.91 -40.08
N ASP A 838 -4.09 3.98 -39.36
CA ASP A 838 -3.67 5.24 -39.98
C ASP A 838 -2.64 6.06 -39.16
N TRP A 839 -1.90 5.43 -38.27
CA TRP A 839 -0.80 6.07 -37.55
C TRP A 839 0.47 6.06 -38.42
N TRP A 840 0.68 7.07 -39.21
CA TRP A 840 1.87 7.22 -40.04
C TRP A 840 2.53 8.60 -39.83
N ALA A 841 3.84 8.66 -40.04
CA ALA A 841 4.66 9.86 -40.05
C ALA A 841 4.65 10.68 -38.73
N TYR A 842 4.25 10.09 -37.60
CA TYR A 842 4.32 10.77 -36.30
C TYR A 842 5.74 10.82 -35.70
N LYS A 843 6.66 10.02 -36.23
CA LYS A 843 8.11 10.07 -35.97
C LYS A 843 8.89 9.57 -37.18
N MET A 844 10.22 9.89 -37.24
CA MET A 844 11.06 9.53 -38.41
C MET A 844 11.14 8.02 -38.67
N GLU A 845 11.14 7.21 -37.62
CA GLU A 845 11.22 5.74 -37.73
C GLU A 845 10.05 5.12 -38.52
N VAL A 846 8.91 5.79 -38.53
CA VAL A 846 7.68 5.32 -39.18
C VAL A 846 7.33 6.08 -40.45
N LYS A 847 8.30 6.73 -41.09
CA LYS A 847 8.10 7.56 -42.28
C LYS A 847 7.55 6.77 -43.50
N GLU A 848 7.72 5.46 -43.56
CA GLU A 848 7.27 4.59 -44.62
C GLU A 848 5.98 3.80 -44.30
N ALA A 849 5.30 4.15 -43.20
CA ALA A 849 3.98 3.62 -42.92
C ALA A 849 2.97 4.10 -43.96
N ILE A 850 2.06 3.21 -44.35
CA ILE A 850 1.01 3.49 -45.35
C ILE A 850 -0.35 2.97 -44.90
N PRO A 851 -1.47 3.61 -45.31
CA PRO A 851 -2.83 3.22 -44.91
C PRO A 851 -3.26 1.84 -45.43
N TYR A 852 -2.58 1.32 -46.46
CA TYR A 852 -2.88 0.04 -47.07
C TYR A 852 -2.23 -1.18 -46.40
N ASN A 853 -1.38 -0.96 -45.38
CA ASN A 853 -0.55 -1.98 -44.76
C ASN A 853 -1.35 -3.21 -44.32
N ALA A 854 -2.44 -3.00 -43.57
CA ALA A 854 -3.29 -4.11 -43.12
C ALA A 854 -3.91 -4.91 -44.26
N ALA A 855 -4.42 -4.23 -45.32
CA ALA A 855 -5.02 -4.85 -46.47
C ALA A 855 -4.00 -5.66 -47.30
N LEU A 856 -2.80 -5.11 -47.52
CA LEU A 856 -1.73 -5.80 -48.24
C LEU A 856 -1.27 -7.07 -47.51
N MET A 857 -1.10 -6.99 -46.18
CA MET A 857 -0.79 -8.19 -45.37
C MET A 857 -1.92 -9.22 -45.43
N TYR A 858 -3.18 -8.81 -45.36
CA TYR A 858 -4.35 -9.69 -45.47
C TYR A 858 -4.38 -10.42 -46.83
N HIS A 859 -4.20 -9.71 -47.95
CA HIS A 859 -4.21 -10.27 -49.26
C HIS A 859 -3.04 -11.26 -49.52
N GLN A 860 -1.95 -11.16 -48.78
CA GLN A 860 -0.83 -12.11 -48.78
C GLN A 860 -1.06 -13.32 -47.84
N GLY A 861 -2.20 -13.40 -47.14
CA GLY A 861 -2.56 -14.51 -46.27
C GLY A 861 -2.02 -14.42 -44.85
N VAL A 862 -1.54 -13.25 -44.42
CA VAL A 862 -1.18 -13.01 -43.03
C VAL A 862 -2.45 -12.89 -42.20
N THR A 863 -2.48 -13.47 -40.98
CA THR A 863 -3.53 -13.18 -39.99
C THR A 863 -3.30 -11.80 -39.46
N VAL A 864 -4.16 -10.83 -39.81
CA VAL A 864 -4.03 -9.42 -39.43
C VAL A 864 -4.97 -9.03 -38.33
N ALA A 865 -4.48 -8.33 -37.33
CA ALA A 865 -5.27 -7.61 -36.30
C ALA A 865 -5.04 -6.09 -36.39
N ILE A 866 -6.00 -5.32 -35.93
CA ILE A 866 -5.88 -3.88 -35.66
C ILE A 866 -5.86 -3.71 -34.16
N ASN A 867 -4.86 -2.99 -33.65
CA ASN A 867 -4.67 -2.72 -32.22
C ASN A 867 -4.70 -1.23 -31.92
N SER A 868 -4.73 -0.87 -30.64
CA SER A 868 -4.79 0.53 -30.22
C SER A 868 -3.45 1.11 -29.78
N ASP A 869 -2.72 0.45 -28.92
CA ASP A 869 -1.60 1.03 -28.16
C ASP A 869 -1.93 2.39 -27.49
N ASP A 870 -3.22 2.70 -27.41
CA ASP A 870 -3.73 3.98 -26.89
C ASP A 870 -5.11 3.80 -26.25
N ALA A 871 -5.27 4.29 -25.01
CA ALA A 871 -6.50 4.14 -24.24
C ALA A 871 -7.71 4.85 -24.89
N GLU A 872 -7.49 5.94 -25.64
CA GLU A 872 -8.55 6.66 -26.35
C GLU A 872 -8.92 5.99 -27.67
N MET A 873 -7.93 5.54 -28.43
CA MET A 873 -8.15 4.83 -29.70
C MET A 873 -8.88 3.49 -29.46
N ALA A 874 -8.54 2.77 -28.40
CA ALA A 874 -9.19 1.50 -28.05
C ALA A 874 -10.71 1.60 -27.97
N ARG A 875 -11.26 2.77 -27.61
CA ARG A 875 -12.71 3.00 -27.54
C ARG A 875 -13.42 3.00 -28.89
N ARG A 876 -12.67 3.04 -29.98
CA ARG A 876 -13.18 3.12 -31.35
C ARG A 876 -12.52 2.14 -32.34
N LEU A 877 -12.04 1.02 -31.85
CA LEU A 877 -11.41 -0.01 -32.71
C LEU A 877 -12.33 -0.50 -33.84
N ASN A 878 -13.63 -0.42 -33.65
CA ASN A 878 -14.61 -0.67 -34.72
C ASN A 878 -14.43 0.29 -35.91
N GLN A 879 -14.11 1.57 -35.66
CA GLN A 879 -13.86 2.58 -36.70
C GLN A 879 -12.49 2.39 -37.33
N GLU A 880 -11.49 1.96 -36.52
CA GLU A 880 -10.16 1.65 -37.02
C GLU A 880 -10.20 0.43 -38.00
N ALA A 881 -10.97 -0.61 -37.67
CA ALA A 881 -11.22 -1.73 -38.55
C ALA A 881 -11.91 -1.31 -39.89
N ALA A 882 -12.86 -0.39 -39.82
CA ALA A 882 -13.59 0.12 -41.01
C ALA A 882 -12.65 0.78 -42.05
N LYS A 883 -11.54 1.37 -41.63
CA LYS A 883 -10.54 2.00 -42.52
C LYS A 883 -9.91 0.98 -43.48
N THR A 884 -9.80 -0.27 -43.10
CA THR A 884 -9.27 -1.33 -43.98
C THR A 884 -10.22 -1.64 -45.15
N VAL A 885 -11.54 -1.46 -44.94
CA VAL A 885 -12.52 -1.54 -46.03
C VAL A 885 -12.33 -0.36 -46.97
N GLU A 886 -12.27 0.85 -46.44
CA GLU A 886 -12.17 2.09 -47.24
C GLU A 886 -10.85 2.15 -48.05
N TYR A 887 -9.72 1.92 -47.40
CA TYR A 887 -8.43 2.07 -48.04
C TYR A 887 -8.04 0.85 -48.90
N GLY A 888 -8.35 -0.36 -48.43
CA GLY A 888 -7.84 -1.58 -49.05
C GLY A 888 -8.86 -2.50 -49.66
N GLY A 889 -10.14 -2.17 -49.62
CA GLY A 889 -11.22 -3.01 -50.17
C GLY A 889 -11.36 -4.35 -49.43
N VAL A 890 -10.96 -4.43 -48.19
CA VAL A 890 -11.13 -5.65 -47.40
C VAL A 890 -12.63 -5.86 -47.16
N PRO A 891 -13.18 -7.08 -47.34
CA PRO A 891 -14.59 -7.35 -47.06
C PRO A 891 -14.94 -7.00 -45.61
N GLU A 892 -16.14 -6.42 -45.39
CA GLU A 892 -16.59 -5.94 -44.06
C GLU A 892 -16.51 -7.03 -42.98
N GLU A 893 -16.88 -8.27 -43.28
CA GLU A 893 -16.76 -9.38 -42.34
C GLU A 893 -15.30 -9.67 -41.95
N GLU A 894 -14.38 -9.60 -42.92
CA GLU A 894 -12.94 -9.80 -42.64
C GLU A 894 -12.34 -8.61 -41.88
N ALA A 895 -12.75 -7.40 -42.21
CA ALA A 895 -12.35 -6.21 -41.45
C ALA A 895 -12.83 -6.30 -39.99
N TRP A 896 -14.07 -6.79 -39.75
CA TRP A 896 -14.57 -7.00 -38.38
C TRP A 896 -13.78 -8.09 -37.65
N LYS A 897 -13.32 -9.15 -38.33
CA LYS A 897 -12.47 -10.17 -37.76
C LYS A 897 -11.12 -9.60 -37.27
N MET A 898 -10.61 -8.50 -37.85
CA MET A 898 -9.33 -7.89 -37.47
C MET A 898 -9.33 -7.31 -36.05
N VAL A 899 -10.51 -7.06 -35.49
CA VAL A 899 -10.65 -6.57 -34.10
C VAL A 899 -11.36 -7.58 -33.18
N THR A 900 -11.65 -8.79 -33.67
CA THR A 900 -12.41 -9.80 -32.91
C THR A 900 -11.77 -11.19 -33.00
N LEU A 901 -12.00 -11.93 -34.09
CA LEU A 901 -11.55 -13.31 -34.25
C LEU A 901 -10.03 -13.41 -34.49
N ASN A 902 -9.46 -12.49 -35.27
CA ASN A 902 -8.02 -12.54 -35.57
C ASN A 902 -7.15 -12.29 -34.34
N PRO A 903 -7.40 -11.24 -33.49
CA PRO A 903 -6.71 -11.13 -32.20
C PRO A 903 -6.92 -12.37 -31.32
N ALA A 904 -8.12 -12.98 -31.32
CA ALA A 904 -8.33 -14.21 -30.56
C ALA A 904 -7.46 -15.38 -31.07
N LYS A 905 -7.25 -15.51 -32.39
CA LYS A 905 -6.34 -16.48 -32.97
C LYS A 905 -4.88 -16.22 -32.64
N LEU A 906 -4.45 -14.94 -32.71
CA LEU A 906 -3.08 -14.54 -32.41
C LEU A 906 -2.74 -14.77 -30.91
N LEU A 907 -3.75 -14.70 -30.04
CA LEU A 907 -3.62 -14.94 -28.60
C LEU A 907 -3.97 -16.37 -28.18
N HIS A 908 -4.29 -17.27 -29.16
CA HIS A 908 -4.66 -18.67 -28.95
C HIS A 908 -5.88 -18.86 -28.03
N VAL A 909 -6.85 -17.96 -28.11
CA VAL A 909 -8.11 -17.99 -27.32
C VAL A 909 -9.36 -18.08 -28.20
N ASP A 910 -9.19 -18.34 -29.51
CA ASP A 910 -10.27 -18.45 -30.47
C ASP A 910 -11.19 -19.68 -30.27
N ASN A 911 -10.76 -20.63 -29.45
CA ASN A 911 -11.61 -21.72 -28.97
C ASN A 911 -12.71 -21.26 -28.01
N ARG A 912 -12.57 -20.10 -27.37
CA ARG A 912 -13.53 -19.63 -26.36
C ARG A 912 -14.08 -18.22 -26.60
N MET A 913 -13.49 -17.37 -27.46
CA MET A 913 -13.94 -16.00 -27.72
C MET A 913 -13.67 -15.58 -29.19
N GLY A 914 -14.02 -14.36 -29.56
CA GLY A 914 -13.77 -13.75 -30.87
C GLY A 914 -14.83 -14.08 -31.94
N SER A 915 -15.82 -14.96 -31.69
CA SER A 915 -16.92 -15.27 -32.59
C SER A 915 -18.21 -15.64 -31.85
N ILE A 916 -19.36 -15.54 -32.49
CA ILE A 916 -20.65 -15.94 -31.95
C ILE A 916 -20.96 -17.38 -32.33
N LYS A 917 -20.63 -18.32 -31.45
CA LYS A 917 -20.80 -19.76 -31.66
C LYS A 917 -21.20 -20.44 -30.33
N ALA A 918 -22.07 -21.43 -30.44
CA ALA A 918 -22.46 -22.21 -29.25
C ALA A 918 -21.23 -22.84 -28.57
N GLY A 919 -21.14 -22.71 -27.24
CA GLY A 919 -20.03 -23.18 -26.39
C GLY A 919 -19.00 -22.10 -26.07
N LYS A 920 -18.90 -21.03 -26.83
CA LYS A 920 -17.99 -19.91 -26.52
C LYS A 920 -18.51 -19.03 -25.40
N ASP A 921 -17.62 -18.24 -24.80
CA ASP A 921 -17.95 -17.26 -23.78
C ASP A 921 -18.94 -16.24 -24.38
N ALA A 922 -19.90 -15.82 -23.60
CA ALA A 922 -20.85 -14.80 -24.01
C ALA A 922 -20.25 -13.39 -23.81
N ASP A 923 -19.21 -13.11 -24.59
CA ASP A 923 -18.61 -11.78 -24.72
C ASP A 923 -19.24 -11.12 -25.95
N LEU A 924 -20.27 -10.30 -25.72
CA LEU A 924 -21.18 -9.83 -26.77
C LEU A 924 -21.40 -8.31 -26.67
N VAL A 925 -21.55 -7.67 -27.82
CA VAL A 925 -21.92 -6.27 -27.93
C VAL A 925 -23.15 -6.11 -28.79
N LEU A 926 -24.17 -5.42 -28.26
CA LEU A 926 -25.34 -5.02 -29.03
C LEU A 926 -25.16 -3.58 -29.47
N TRP A 927 -25.12 -3.34 -30.78
CA TRP A 927 -24.92 -2.03 -31.38
C TRP A 927 -26.24 -1.43 -31.87
N ASN A 928 -26.39 -0.11 -31.74
CA ASN A 928 -27.55 0.63 -32.25
C ASN A 928 -27.58 0.74 -33.80
N ALA A 929 -26.44 0.54 -34.46
CA ALA A 929 -26.22 0.67 -35.91
C ALA A 929 -25.18 -0.31 -36.41
N HIS A 930 -24.88 -0.29 -37.71
CA HIS A 930 -23.83 -1.11 -38.35
C HIS A 930 -22.49 -0.96 -37.60
N PRO A 931 -21.83 -2.03 -37.14
CA PRO A 931 -20.69 -1.95 -36.21
C PRO A 931 -19.49 -1.16 -36.75
N LEU A 932 -19.26 -1.19 -38.08
CA LEU A 932 -18.19 -0.42 -38.72
C LEU A 932 -18.54 1.04 -39.01
N SER A 933 -19.74 1.52 -38.63
CA SER A 933 -20.15 2.90 -38.80
C SER A 933 -19.58 3.79 -37.69
N ILE A 934 -19.21 5.05 -38.02
CA ILE A 934 -18.83 6.06 -37.04
C ILE A 934 -19.98 6.45 -36.10
N TYR A 935 -21.24 6.16 -36.48
CA TYR A 935 -22.43 6.40 -35.65
C TYR A 935 -22.78 5.20 -34.75
N ALA A 936 -22.08 4.07 -34.90
CA ALA A 936 -22.31 2.88 -34.09
C ALA A 936 -21.89 3.13 -32.63
N ARG A 937 -22.80 2.76 -31.71
CA ARG A 937 -22.57 2.84 -30.27
C ARG A 937 -23.11 1.58 -29.60
N PRO A 938 -22.39 0.98 -28.64
CA PRO A 938 -22.92 -0.11 -27.85
C PRO A 938 -24.17 0.33 -27.08
N GLU A 939 -25.25 -0.43 -27.19
CA GLU A 939 -26.39 -0.35 -26.26
C GLU A 939 -26.00 -1.01 -24.94
N PHE A 940 -25.36 -2.18 -25.02
CA PHE A 940 -24.68 -2.82 -23.90
C PHE A 940 -23.45 -3.60 -24.38
N THR A 941 -22.52 -3.78 -23.44
CA THR A 941 -21.35 -4.66 -23.57
C THR A 941 -21.37 -5.69 -22.46
N MET A 942 -21.33 -6.97 -22.86
CA MET A 942 -21.41 -8.13 -22.00
C MET A 942 -20.09 -8.89 -21.99
N VAL A 943 -19.65 -9.34 -20.83
CA VAL A 943 -18.48 -10.22 -20.66
C VAL A 943 -18.92 -11.45 -19.86
N GLU A 944 -18.69 -12.64 -20.39
CA GLU A 944 -19.11 -13.91 -19.78
C GLU A 944 -20.56 -13.91 -19.28
N GLY A 945 -21.46 -13.35 -20.12
CA GLY A 945 -22.88 -13.30 -19.83
C GLY A 945 -23.32 -12.26 -18.80
N ALA A 946 -22.42 -11.46 -18.25
CA ALA A 946 -22.71 -10.35 -17.37
C ALA A 946 -22.60 -9.02 -18.12
N VAL A 947 -23.57 -8.10 -17.94
CA VAL A 947 -23.57 -6.78 -18.59
C VAL A 947 -22.76 -5.81 -17.75
N TYR A 948 -21.54 -5.45 -18.20
CA TYR A 948 -20.65 -4.51 -17.53
C TYR A 948 -20.82 -3.07 -17.98
N PHE A 949 -21.32 -2.84 -19.19
CA PHE A 949 -21.72 -1.53 -19.67
C PHE A 949 -23.16 -1.60 -20.23
N ASP A 950 -23.99 -0.68 -19.84
CA ASP A 950 -25.35 -0.48 -20.34
C ASP A 950 -25.56 1.05 -20.44
N ARG A 951 -25.85 1.54 -21.64
CA ARG A 951 -25.93 2.97 -21.93
C ARG A 951 -26.96 3.71 -21.04
N LYS A 952 -28.15 3.12 -20.86
CA LYS A 952 -29.20 3.75 -20.04
C LYS A 952 -28.77 3.82 -18.57
N LYS A 953 -28.18 2.76 -18.05
CA LYS A 953 -27.66 2.74 -16.69
C LYS A 953 -26.48 3.69 -16.50
N ASP A 954 -25.66 3.89 -17.55
CA ASP A 954 -24.58 4.86 -17.52
C ASP A 954 -25.08 6.29 -17.31
N GLU A 955 -26.15 6.70 -18.03
CA GLU A 955 -26.80 8.00 -17.85
C GLU A 955 -27.37 8.18 -16.43
N GLU A 956 -27.93 7.13 -15.85
CA GLU A 956 -28.42 7.12 -14.47
C GLU A 956 -27.27 7.25 -13.47
N LYS A 957 -26.17 6.51 -13.69
CA LYS A 957 -24.95 6.59 -12.87
C LYS A 957 -24.33 7.98 -12.89
N GLN A 958 -24.25 8.63 -14.05
CA GLN A 958 -23.72 10.00 -14.14
C GLN A 958 -24.49 10.97 -13.24
N LYS A 959 -25.82 10.89 -13.23
CA LYS A 959 -26.67 11.73 -12.38
C LYS A 959 -26.48 11.44 -10.90
N SER A 960 -26.46 10.15 -10.51
CA SER A 960 -26.27 9.76 -9.10
C SER A 960 -24.88 10.10 -8.59
N MET A 961 -23.86 9.97 -9.41
CA MET A 961 -22.49 10.38 -9.07
C MET A 961 -22.38 11.89 -8.85
N GLN A 962 -23.02 12.71 -9.69
CA GLN A 962 -23.04 14.15 -9.51
C GLN A 962 -23.71 14.52 -8.18
N GLN A 963 -24.85 13.91 -7.85
CA GLN A 963 -25.54 14.14 -6.58
C GLN A 963 -24.68 13.74 -5.36
N GLU A 964 -24.01 12.59 -5.41
CA GLU A 964 -23.13 12.15 -4.33
C GLU A 964 -21.92 13.08 -4.19
N ARG A 965 -21.34 13.54 -5.32
CA ARG A 965 -20.26 14.52 -5.34
C ARG A 965 -20.65 15.80 -4.61
N GLU A 966 -21.80 16.41 -4.98
CA GLU A 966 -22.31 17.64 -4.35
C GLU A 966 -22.52 17.46 -2.85
N LYS A 967 -23.09 16.33 -2.43
CA LYS A 967 -23.27 15.98 -1.00
C LYS A 967 -21.94 15.93 -0.25
N LEU A 968 -20.89 15.31 -0.81
CA LEU A 968 -19.59 15.22 -0.19
C LEU A 968 -18.88 16.59 -0.14
N ILE A 969 -19.00 17.40 -1.18
CA ILE A 969 -18.51 18.79 -1.20
C ILE A 969 -19.16 19.61 -0.08
N GLN A 970 -20.48 19.53 0.09
CA GLN A 970 -21.19 20.23 1.18
C GLN A 970 -20.71 19.78 2.57
N LYS A 971 -20.44 18.47 2.77
CA LYS A 971 -19.86 17.98 4.02
C LYS A 971 -18.49 18.60 4.29
N MET A 972 -17.62 18.72 3.29
CA MET A 972 -16.29 19.35 3.41
C MET A 972 -16.37 20.84 3.73
N LEU A 973 -17.30 21.56 3.10
CA LEU A 973 -17.56 22.99 3.41
C LEU A 973 -18.02 23.18 4.86
N ASN A 974 -18.86 22.28 5.38
CA ASN A 974 -19.30 22.31 6.77
C ASN A 974 -18.12 22.04 7.72
N ASP A 975 -17.27 21.06 7.44
CA ASP A 975 -16.07 20.78 8.23
C ASP A 975 -15.13 22.00 8.30
N LYS A 976 -14.94 22.70 7.17
CA LYS A 976 -14.17 23.95 7.12
C LYS A 976 -14.82 25.05 7.95
N ALA A 977 -16.15 25.22 7.87
CA ALA A 977 -16.90 26.21 8.64
C ALA A 977 -16.82 25.96 10.15
N GLU A 978 -16.71 24.69 10.57
CA GLU A 978 -16.46 24.28 11.96
C GLU A 978 -15.00 24.49 12.40
N GLY A 979 -14.10 24.96 11.52
CA GLY A 979 -12.69 25.20 11.81
C GLY A 979 -11.81 23.96 11.80
N LYS A 980 -12.27 22.85 11.21
CA LYS A 980 -11.43 21.66 11.02
C LYS A 980 -10.34 21.93 9.99
N PRO A 981 -9.17 21.29 10.10
CA PRO A 981 -8.09 21.45 9.13
C PRO A 981 -8.51 21.00 7.74
N THR A 982 -8.03 21.70 6.72
CA THR A 982 -8.25 21.37 5.32
C THR A 982 -6.94 21.29 4.56
N GLN A 983 -6.90 20.44 3.52
CA GLN A 983 -5.79 20.33 2.59
C GLN A 983 -6.13 20.96 1.23
N LYS A 984 -5.11 21.46 0.54
CA LYS A 984 -5.29 22.02 -0.80
C LYS A 984 -5.48 20.91 -1.83
N PRO A 985 -6.47 21.01 -2.74
CA PRO A 985 -6.63 20.07 -3.82
C PRO A 985 -5.41 20.04 -4.76
N GLN A 986 -5.10 18.86 -5.27
CA GLN A 986 -4.11 18.66 -6.31
C GLN A 986 -4.74 17.84 -7.44
N ALA A 987 -4.62 18.31 -8.67
CA ALA A 987 -5.12 17.60 -9.83
C ALA A 987 -4.33 16.30 -10.01
N ALA A 988 -5.01 15.16 -9.91
CA ALA A 988 -4.45 13.88 -10.32
C ALA A 988 -4.73 13.71 -11.81
N GLN A 989 -3.68 13.72 -12.64
CA GLN A 989 -3.83 13.34 -14.03
C GLN A 989 -3.86 11.80 -14.15
N PRO A 990 -4.85 11.23 -14.86
CA PRO A 990 -4.84 9.80 -15.16
C PRO A 990 -3.63 9.49 -16.03
N LYS A 991 -2.88 8.46 -15.67
CA LYS A 991 -1.75 7.99 -16.46
C LYS A 991 -2.29 7.27 -17.69
N MET A 992 -2.02 7.81 -18.86
CA MET A 992 -2.30 7.18 -20.14
C MET A 992 -0.99 6.65 -20.70
N TRP A 993 -0.82 5.33 -20.66
CA TRP A 993 0.43 4.68 -21.05
C TRP A 993 0.47 4.39 -22.54
N HIS A 994 1.63 4.58 -23.16
CA HIS A 994 1.96 4.20 -24.54
C HIS A 994 3.25 3.36 -24.59
N CYS A 995 3.43 2.55 -25.63
CA CYS A 995 4.67 1.79 -25.84
C CYS A 995 5.93 2.65 -25.83
N GLU A 996 5.80 3.93 -26.12
CA GLU A 996 6.88 4.90 -26.20
C GLU A 996 7.25 5.51 -24.85
N ASP A 997 6.45 5.29 -23.81
CA ASP A 997 6.74 5.73 -22.44
C ASP A 997 7.86 4.87 -21.85
N ILE A 998 9.10 5.26 -22.16
CA ILE A 998 10.30 4.50 -21.81
C ILE A 998 10.60 4.59 -20.32
N VAL A 999 10.12 5.63 -19.65
CA VAL A 999 10.51 5.98 -18.28
C VAL A 999 9.59 5.36 -17.27
N GLY A 1000 9.96 4.20 -16.72
CA GLY A 1000 9.46 3.69 -15.44
C GLY A 1000 10.17 4.33 -14.24
N VAL A 1001 10.98 5.35 -14.45
CA VAL A 1001 11.60 6.11 -13.38
C VAL A 1001 10.65 7.25 -13.01
N HIS A 1002 10.01 7.16 -11.86
CA HIS A 1002 9.47 8.33 -11.19
C HIS A 1002 10.62 9.29 -10.87
N THR A 1003 11.02 10.09 -11.84
CA THR A 1003 11.62 11.36 -11.53
C THR A 1003 10.46 12.23 -11.06
N GLU A 1004 10.43 12.53 -9.77
CA GLU A 1004 9.71 13.68 -9.23
C GLU A 1004 10.25 14.94 -9.89
N HIS A 1005 9.92 15.17 -11.15
CA HIS A 1005 10.11 16.38 -11.90
C HIS A 1005 8.88 16.63 -12.74
N GLU A 1006 7.78 16.93 -12.06
CA GLU A 1006 6.67 17.66 -12.65
C GLU A 1006 6.46 18.98 -11.90
N GLY A 1007 7.42 19.84 -12.04
CA GLY A 1007 7.17 21.26 -12.06
C GLY A 1007 7.65 21.76 -13.41
N HIS A 1008 6.74 21.93 -14.36
CA HIS A 1008 6.82 22.73 -15.58
C HIS A 1008 6.40 21.97 -16.85
N ARG A 1009 5.09 21.96 -17.11
CA ARG A 1009 4.43 22.57 -18.26
C ARG A 1009 2.95 22.30 -18.24
#